data_661ff5e6dc847446d368942a609bee2a
#
_entry.id   661ff5e6dc847446d368942a609bee2a
#
_cell.length_a   1.000
_cell.length_b   1.000
_cell.length_c   1.000
_cell.angle_alpha   90.00
_cell.angle_beta   90.00
_cell.angle_gamma   90.00
#
_symmetry.space_group_name_H-M   'P 1'
#
loop_
_entity.id
_entity.type
_entity.pdbx_description
1 polymer ?
#
loop_
_entity_poly.entity_id
_entity_poly.type
_entity_poly.pdbx_seq_one_letter_code
_entity_poly.pdbx_strand_id
1 'polypeptide(L)'
;MKLKSKLTGLFLLLVFITSAQNTINSSYFQVMGARPLGPSTMSGRITSIDGISANGQLNLFVGTAGGGIWKSQNGGLSFISIFDKYCQSIGALAIEPGNAKVVYAGAGESNTRNSVSYGDGIYKTTDGGNNWQKIGLDSTERISKIIIDPTDKKTVYVSAPGPLWNSSTHRGLYKTMDGGKTWNKILYVNDETGCADIAMHPTKPGTLFASMWQFRRKAYAFSSGGPGSGLHKSTDGGKTWNKITNGLPEGDLGRIVITINPSKPSEVLAIVEAKVPGLYISEDEGATWKKLASTENLTARPFYFSTLVYDPKDPKRVYRPAFDFQYSSDGGYSWNNTVIGGVEPHADMHALWINPSNPDMMFVGTDGGIYMSTNKGTAWQFINSLPVGQFYHVSTDNQTPYHVYGGLQDNNSWMAPSSAPGGVTAVDWRWINGGDGFWVQPSLLNSKIIFSESQGGEITKVDLSTGLSYGVRPKKLEGDEEHRWNWNTPIVVGTSVKKNAAGKPVYNLYTAAQYVFKSNDDGKNWQRISPDLTTNNPNKINQAEKNAGITGDNTSAENHCTIFTITQDPKNENIIWAGTDDGNLQLTMDGGKTWENKAAGIWKTGVPENTWISSIEISSLDSKRIYVTLDNHMYGDMHTYAVMSTDRGNTWKKFSSSEFTGFAHVIREDIVNEKLLFLGTEMGLFISLDGGNNWMRSKYQNMPWYNLVRDIKIQPQTNDLVIASHGRGIYIVDNIQPLREMVKSDLSQQVLFYPIQNFKYEYSPQYPQPAPNLAGWGVGSRVIAPTFYYYLKERSNSGVKIEIYDAANKKIKDLNASSTKGLNKVYWDLSVNPPKVARGGYIAQSSVLISSVIGPKVDIGKYKIVVKADGKEYVQNIQIEANPSKGLDAASIGLLNKQSMRLFNLHERLYTLIDSLDKTVVVISK
;
A
#
# COMPACT_ATOMS: atom_id res chain seq x y z
N MET A 1 68.21 -54.76 7.93
CA MET A 1 67.65 -54.87 6.59
C MET A 1 66.38 -53.98 6.45
N LYS A 2 66.51 -52.91 5.66
CA LYS A 2 65.44 -51.84 5.53
C LYS A 2 64.48 -52.23 4.42
N LEU A 3 63.17 -52.28 4.71
CA LEU A 3 62.13 -52.32 3.68
C LEU A 3 61.33 -50.99 3.68
N LYS A 4 61.58 -50.26 2.60
CA LYS A 4 60.78 -49.03 2.31
C LYS A 4 59.44 -49.41 1.63
N SER A 5 58.34 -49.15 2.24
CA SER A 5 57.02 -49.15 1.56
C SER A 5 56.70 -47.76 1.05
N LYS A 6 56.54 -47.62 -0.26
CA LYS A 6 56.05 -46.41 -0.91
C LYS A 6 54.49 -46.44 -0.82
N LEU A 7 53.94 -45.52 -0.09
CA LEU A 7 52.52 -45.22 -0.13
C LEU A 7 52.25 -44.14 -1.23
N THR A 8 51.62 -44.56 -2.31
CA THR A 8 51.16 -43.63 -3.38
C THR A 8 49.81 -43.11 -2.98
N GLY A 9 49.73 -41.87 -2.52
CA GLY A 9 48.47 -41.20 -2.20
C GLY A 9 47.76 -40.76 -3.49
N LEU A 10 46.62 -41.35 -3.76
CA LEU A 10 45.71 -40.93 -4.81
C LEU A 10 44.88 -39.74 -4.30
N PHE A 11 45.22 -38.52 -4.72
CA PHE A 11 44.42 -37.33 -4.47
C PHE A 11 43.21 -37.36 -5.46
N LEU A 12 42.00 -37.71 -4.98
CA LEU A 12 40.77 -37.47 -5.69
C LEU A 12 40.42 -35.94 -5.60
N LEU A 13 40.64 -35.21 -6.68
CA LEU A 13 40.16 -33.87 -6.86
C LEU A 13 38.62 -33.95 -7.10
N LEU A 14 37.84 -33.80 -6.06
CA LEU A 14 36.43 -33.50 -6.18
C LEU A 14 36.26 -32.06 -6.73
N VAL A 15 36.10 -31.95 -8.03
CA VAL A 15 35.68 -30.70 -8.67
C VAL A 15 34.21 -30.51 -8.30
N PHE A 16 33.92 -29.70 -7.28
CA PHE A 16 32.64 -29.13 -7.08
C PHE A 16 32.36 -28.18 -8.24
N ILE A 17 31.63 -28.65 -9.24
CA ILE A 17 30.98 -27.76 -10.20
C ILE A 17 29.90 -27.03 -9.43
N THR A 18 30.25 -25.94 -8.79
CA THR A 18 29.26 -24.94 -8.41
C THR A 18 28.75 -24.34 -9.71
N SER A 19 27.65 -24.87 -10.21
CA SER A 19 26.85 -24.12 -11.17
C SER A 19 26.53 -22.78 -10.49
N ALA A 20 27.19 -21.72 -10.91
CA ALA A 20 26.82 -20.36 -10.55
C ALA A 20 25.38 -20.18 -11.07
N GLN A 21 24.41 -20.47 -10.21
CA GLN A 21 23.02 -20.19 -10.46
C GLN A 21 22.95 -18.70 -10.64
N ASN A 22 22.71 -18.24 -11.88
CA ASN A 22 22.50 -16.82 -12.15
C ASN A 22 21.33 -16.36 -11.27
N THR A 23 21.62 -15.73 -10.16
CA THR A 23 20.60 -15.17 -9.28
C THR A 23 19.88 -14.08 -10.07
N ILE A 24 18.63 -14.36 -10.42
CA ILE A 24 17.78 -13.40 -11.10
C ILE A 24 17.59 -12.22 -10.15
N ASN A 25 17.95 -11.02 -10.61
CA ASN A 25 17.76 -9.80 -9.84
C ASN A 25 16.41 -9.18 -10.18
N SER A 26 15.69 -8.69 -9.18
CA SER A 26 14.40 -8.02 -9.35
C SER A 26 14.43 -6.80 -10.29
N SER A 27 15.60 -6.18 -10.49
CA SER A 27 15.77 -5.12 -11.49
C SER A 27 15.47 -5.59 -12.91
N TYR A 28 15.49 -6.91 -13.17
CA TYR A 28 15.22 -7.47 -14.48
C TYR A 28 13.79 -7.27 -14.97
N PHE A 29 12.82 -7.07 -14.07
CA PHE A 29 11.42 -6.83 -14.44
C PHE A 29 10.89 -5.44 -14.09
N GLN A 30 11.75 -4.50 -13.75
CA GLN A 30 11.32 -3.10 -13.50
C GLN A 30 10.52 -2.52 -14.68
N VAL A 31 10.89 -2.90 -15.90
CA VAL A 31 10.24 -2.45 -17.14
C VAL A 31 8.76 -2.82 -17.24
N MET A 32 8.30 -3.84 -16.48
CA MET A 32 6.88 -4.20 -16.47
C MET A 32 6.04 -3.07 -15.87
N GLY A 33 6.56 -2.41 -14.83
CA GLY A 33 5.86 -1.36 -14.10
C GLY A 33 4.63 -1.86 -13.36
N ALA A 34 4.23 -1.15 -12.32
CA ALA A 34 2.95 -1.35 -11.66
C ALA A 34 2.12 -0.07 -11.83
N ARG A 35 1.00 -0.15 -12.52
CA ARG A 35 0.13 0.98 -12.77
C ARG A 35 -0.75 1.21 -11.55
N PRO A 36 -0.70 2.39 -10.89
CA PRO A 36 -1.61 2.69 -9.80
C PRO A 36 -3.05 2.85 -10.34
N LEU A 37 -4.03 2.29 -9.65
CA LEU A 37 -5.45 2.39 -10.02
C LEU A 37 -6.22 3.39 -9.16
N GLY A 38 -5.75 3.73 -8.01
CA GLY A 38 -6.44 4.60 -7.06
C GLY A 38 -6.59 3.95 -5.69
N PRO A 39 -7.46 4.49 -4.87
CA PRO A 39 -8.64 5.31 -5.17
C PRO A 39 -8.30 6.77 -5.49
N SER A 40 -9.22 7.47 -6.15
CA SER A 40 -9.08 8.88 -6.45
C SER A 40 -10.27 9.73 -5.92
N THR A 41 -11.17 9.14 -5.14
CA THR A 41 -12.34 9.79 -4.52
C THR A 41 -12.15 10.04 -3.02
N MET A 42 -11.23 9.32 -2.38
CA MET A 42 -10.82 9.50 -0.99
C MET A 42 -9.32 9.25 -0.92
N SER A 43 -8.75 9.47 0.25
CA SER A 43 -7.35 9.20 0.53
C SER A 43 -7.24 8.17 1.67
N GLY A 44 -6.30 8.33 2.59
CA GLY A 44 -6.11 7.48 3.76
C GLY A 44 -5.36 8.24 4.84
N ARG A 45 -4.97 7.55 5.90
CA ARG A 45 -4.46 8.15 7.13
C ARG A 45 -3.20 8.98 6.94
N ILE A 46 -3.30 10.25 7.33
CA ILE A 46 -2.21 11.22 7.42
C ILE A 46 -1.75 11.32 8.87
N THR A 47 -0.51 10.96 9.15
CA THR A 47 0.04 10.87 10.51
C THR A 47 0.85 12.07 10.93
N SER A 48 1.43 12.81 9.98
CA SER A 48 2.27 13.95 10.26
C SER A 48 2.26 14.95 9.11
N ILE A 49 2.25 16.24 9.44
CA ILE A 49 2.35 17.34 8.47
C ILE A 49 3.35 18.34 9.04
N ASP A 50 4.32 18.75 8.22
CA ASP A 50 5.17 19.90 8.53
C ASP A 50 5.37 20.76 7.28
N GLY A 51 5.55 22.07 7.48
CA GLY A 51 5.60 23.03 6.39
C GLY A 51 6.50 24.21 6.65
N ILE A 52 7.04 24.79 5.58
CA ILE A 52 7.88 25.97 5.64
C ILE A 52 7.68 26.86 4.41
N SER A 53 7.54 28.16 4.64
CA SER A 53 7.58 29.16 3.57
C SER A 53 9.03 29.52 3.26
N ALA A 54 9.47 29.26 2.04
CA ALA A 54 10.81 29.57 1.57
C ALA A 54 10.75 30.14 0.15
N ASN A 55 11.43 31.27 -0.09
CA ASN A 55 11.47 31.95 -1.40
C ASN A 55 10.07 32.24 -2.00
N GLY A 56 9.11 32.62 -1.15
CA GLY A 56 7.74 32.92 -1.56
C GLY A 56 6.88 31.68 -1.87
N GLN A 57 7.41 30.48 -1.67
CA GLN A 57 6.69 29.21 -1.89
C GLN A 57 6.46 28.50 -0.56
N LEU A 58 5.27 27.96 -0.39
CA LEU A 58 4.96 27.08 0.74
C LEU A 58 5.33 25.63 0.37
N ASN A 59 6.33 25.10 1.06
CA ASN A 59 6.72 23.70 0.97
C ASN A 59 6.05 22.93 2.11
N LEU A 60 5.35 21.83 1.77
CA LEU A 60 4.72 20.92 2.72
C LEU A 60 5.33 19.53 2.56
N PHE A 61 5.56 18.88 3.70
CA PHE A 61 5.89 17.46 3.79
C PHE A 61 4.80 16.75 4.58
N VAL A 62 4.27 15.67 4.02
CA VAL A 62 3.15 14.92 4.59
C VAL A 62 3.58 13.48 4.77
N GLY A 63 3.55 13.00 6.02
CA GLY A 63 3.78 11.61 6.40
C GLY A 63 2.46 10.87 6.52
N THR A 64 2.46 9.62 6.09
CA THR A 64 1.27 8.78 6.03
C THR A 64 1.47 7.47 6.77
N ALA A 65 0.39 6.84 7.20
CA ALA A 65 0.43 5.58 7.96
C ALA A 65 1.09 4.41 7.20
N GLY A 66 0.91 4.37 5.86
CA GLY A 66 1.43 3.27 5.04
C GLY A 66 1.84 3.68 3.62
N GLY A 67 1.80 4.97 3.28
CA GLY A 67 2.07 5.47 1.92
C GLY A 67 3.33 6.35 1.80
N GLY A 68 4.22 6.32 2.78
CA GLY A 68 5.49 7.05 2.78
C GLY A 68 5.34 8.56 2.99
N ILE A 69 6.25 9.32 2.38
CA ILE A 69 6.32 10.78 2.51
C ILE A 69 6.01 11.43 1.17
N TRP A 70 5.16 12.44 1.23
CA TRP A 70 4.73 13.25 0.09
C TRP A 70 5.16 14.69 0.27
N LYS A 71 5.55 15.33 -0.83
CA LYS A 71 6.00 16.73 -0.85
C LYS A 71 5.16 17.56 -1.80
N SER A 72 4.73 18.74 -1.32
CA SER A 72 4.19 19.81 -2.15
C SER A 72 5.13 21.01 -2.13
N GLN A 73 5.27 21.70 -3.27
CA GLN A 73 6.01 22.95 -3.40
C GLN A 73 5.12 24.12 -3.84
N ASN A 74 3.82 23.88 -3.93
CA ASN A 74 2.82 24.84 -4.41
C ASN A 74 1.65 25.01 -3.44
N GLY A 75 1.93 24.91 -2.13
CA GLY A 75 0.93 25.15 -1.10
C GLY A 75 -0.15 24.10 -0.98
N GLY A 76 0.15 22.83 -1.31
CA GLY A 76 -0.79 21.71 -1.20
C GLY A 76 -1.63 21.44 -2.45
N LEU A 77 -1.46 22.18 -3.55
CA LEU A 77 -2.22 21.96 -4.78
C LEU A 77 -1.86 20.64 -5.48
N SER A 78 -0.60 20.22 -5.38
CA SER A 78 -0.15 18.92 -5.87
C SER A 78 0.95 18.35 -4.98
N PHE A 79 1.05 17.01 -4.98
CA PHE A 79 2.04 16.27 -4.21
C PHE A 79 2.79 15.28 -5.08
N ILE A 80 4.07 15.09 -4.77
CA ILE A 80 4.92 14.04 -5.33
C ILE A 80 5.40 13.11 -4.21
N SER A 81 5.45 11.81 -4.48
CA SER A 81 6.06 10.85 -3.56
C SER A 81 7.58 11.01 -3.58
N ILE A 82 8.20 11.06 -2.40
CA ILE A 82 9.64 11.25 -2.24
C ILE A 82 10.30 10.16 -1.37
N PHE A 83 9.56 9.09 -1.01
CA PHE A 83 10.03 8.09 -0.05
C PHE A 83 9.83 6.63 -0.52
N ASP A 84 9.62 6.38 -1.81
CA ASP A 84 9.25 5.06 -2.36
C ASP A 84 10.29 3.95 -2.18
N LYS A 85 11.54 4.30 -1.85
CA LYS A 85 12.63 3.33 -1.64
C LYS A 85 12.83 2.93 -0.17
N TYR A 86 12.02 3.43 0.74
CA TYR A 86 12.19 3.33 2.19
C TYR A 86 10.92 2.82 2.88
N CYS A 87 10.95 2.65 4.19
CA CYS A 87 9.81 2.25 5.00
C CYS A 87 8.61 3.17 4.78
N GLN A 88 7.43 2.61 4.49
CA GLN A 88 6.26 3.42 4.10
C GLN A 88 5.43 3.90 5.29
N SER A 89 5.63 3.38 6.50
CA SER A 89 4.94 3.85 7.70
C SER A 89 5.70 5.01 8.34
N ILE A 90 5.05 6.18 8.45
CA ILE A 90 5.64 7.40 8.99
C ILE A 90 4.88 7.82 10.24
N GLY A 91 5.59 8.13 11.33
CA GLY A 91 5.00 8.62 12.57
C GLY A 91 5.24 10.11 12.81
N ALA A 92 6.37 10.65 12.37
CA ALA A 92 6.73 12.05 12.60
C ALA A 92 7.57 12.66 11.49
N LEU A 93 7.39 13.95 11.25
CA LEU A 93 8.22 14.77 10.37
C LEU A 93 8.68 16.04 11.11
N ALA A 94 9.90 16.52 10.80
CA ALA A 94 10.38 17.81 11.27
C ALA A 94 11.31 18.45 10.23
N ILE A 95 10.96 19.65 9.78
CA ILE A 95 11.78 20.48 8.89
C ILE A 95 12.73 21.32 9.73
N GLU A 96 14.00 21.41 9.34
CA GLU A 96 14.97 22.29 9.99
C GLU A 96 14.51 23.76 9.89
N PRO A 97 14.41 24.49 11.01
CA PRO A 97 13.99 25.88 11.01
C PRO A 97 14.79 26.73 10.01
N GLY A 98 14.08 27.35 9.07
CA GLY A 98 14.67 28.21 8.03
C GLY A 98 15.31 27.47 6.84
N ASN A 99 15.24 26.13 6.76
CA ASN A 99 15.89 25.35 5.70
C ASN A 99 15.04 24.19 5.20
N ALA A 100 14.26 24.42 4.15
CA ALA A 100 13.40 23.42 3.51
C ALA A 100 14.14 22.19 2.91
N LYS A 101 15.48 22.22 2.85
CA LYS A 101 16.27 21.10 2.31
C LYS A 101 16.57 20.03 3.35
N VAL A 102 16.57 20.39 4.64
CA VAL A 102 16.85 19.44 5.72
C VAL A 102 15.56 19.05 6.42
N VAL A 103 15.22 17.76 6.32
CA VAL A 103 14.03 17.20 6.95
C VAL A 103 14.40 15.88 7.64
N TYR A 104 13.88 15.69 8.84
CA TYR A 104 13.94 14.44 9.58
C TYR A 104 12.59 13.75 9.49
N ALA A 105 12.61 12.41 9.33
CA ALA A 105 11.43 11.56 9.27
C ALA A 105 11.58 10.36 10.20
N GLY A 106 10.67 10.23 11.15
CA GLY A 106 10.56 9.07 12.04
C GLY A 106 9.62 8.04 11.45
N ALA A 107 10.09 6.82 11.24
CA ALA A 107 9.29 5.73 10.74
C ALA A 107 8.42 5.09 11.85
N GLY A 108 7.31 4.46 11.43
CA GLY A 108 6.36 3.77 12.28
C GLY A 108 5.28 4.67 12.87
N GLU A 109 4.04 4.38 12.52
CA GLU A 109 2.86 5.11 13.01
C GLU A 109 2.71 4.98 14.52
N SER A 110 2.47 6.09 15.22
CA SER A 110 2.35 6.15 16.67
C SER A 110 0.91 6.18 17.20
N ASN A 111 -0.10 6.26 16.33
CA ASN A 111 -1.51 6.19 16.70
C ASN A 111 -1.91 4.73 16.87
N THR A 112 -2.13 4.30 18.12
CA THR A 112 -2.25 2.88 18.46
C THR A 112 -3.57 2.27 18.00
N ARG A 113 -3.52 1.52 16.89
CA ARG A 113 -4.62 0.68 16.38
C ARG A 113 -4.12 -0.74 16.13
N ASN A 114 -5.02 -1.68 15.89
CA ASN A 114 -4.67 -3.07 15.55
C ASN A 114 -4.00 -3.23 14.19
N SER A 115 -4.22 -2.28 13.27
CA SER A 115 -3.75 -2.32 11.86
C SER A 115 -2.51 -1.46 11.59
N VAL A 116 -1.93 -0.82 12.60
CA VAL A 116 -0.78 0.08 12.41
C VAL A 116 0.49 -0.68 12.07
N SER A 117 1.20 -0.20 11.05
CA SER A 117 2.49 -0.73 10.64
C SER A 117 3.63 -0.23 11.54
N TYR A 118 4.71 -0.99 11.58
CA TYR A 118 5.92 -0.62 12.30
C TYR A 118 6.92 0.09 11.39
N GLY A 119 7.85 0.81 12.00
CA GLY A 119 8.95 1.49 11.34
C GLY A 119 10.29 0.83 11.66
N ASP A 120 11.32 1.34 11.03
CA ASP A 120 12.69 0.83 11.11
C ASP A 120 13.70 1.92 11.51
N GLY A 121 13.25 3.00 12.15
CA GLY A 121 14.10 4.04 12.71
C GLY A 121 13.87 5.44 12.15
N ILE A 122 14.92 6.27 12.17
CA ILE A 122 14.86 7.67 11.75
C ILE A 122 15.68 7.91 10.48
N TYR A 123 15.14 8.76 9.61
CA TYR A 123 15.73 9.16 8.34
C TYR A 123 15.98 10.66 8.28
N LYS A 124 16.95 11.06 7.47
CA LYS A 124 17.26 12.47 7.21
C LYS A 124 17.51 12.70 5.73
N THR A 125 16.99 13.79 5.21
CA THR A 125 17.39 14.36 3.91
C THR A 125 18.10 15.68 4.11
N THR A 126 18.99 16.04 3.18
CA THR A 126 19.68 17.34 3.12
C THR A 126 19.52 18.03 1.76
N ASP A 127 18.69 17.43 0.88
CA ASP A 127 18.45 17.90 -0.48
C ASP A 127 16.95 18.09 -0.78
N GLY A 128 16.13 18.21 0.28
CA GLY A 128 14.70 18.46 0.16
C GLY A 128 13.88 17.25 -0.24
N GLY A 129 14.37 16.04 0.08
CA GLY A 129 13.67 14.78 -0.12
C GLY A 129 14.04 14.04 -1.38
N ASN A 130 15.02 14.50 -2.18
CA ASN A 130 15.48 13.74 -3.34
C ASN A 130 16.23 12.45 -2.93
N ASN A 131 17.00 12.53 -1.84
CA ASN A 131 17.67 11.39 -1.24
C ASN A 131 17.47 11.40 0.28
N TRP A 132 17.32 10.21 0.87
CA TRP A 132 17.19 10.02 2.29
C TRP A 132 18.25 9.07 2.82
N GLN A 133 18.76 9.35 4.00
CA GLN A 133 19.70 8.51 4.72
C GLN A 133 19.06 8.05 6.03
N LYS A 134 19.09 6.76 6.31
CA LYS A 134 18.74 6.21 7.61
C LYS A 134 19.85 6.54 8.59
N ILE A 135 19.51 7.11 9.75
CA ILE A 135 20.48 7.67 10.70
C ILE A 135 20.34 7.06 12.11
N GLY A 136 19.76 5.88 12.23
CA GLY A 136 19.69 5.09 13.46
C GLY A 136 18.31 4.92 14.06
N LEU A 137 18.27 4.56 15.34
CA LEU A 137 17.06 4.23 16.10
C LEU A 137 16.25 3.06 15.50
N ASP A 138 16.92 2.10 14.89
CA ASP A 138 16.35 1.01 14.08
C ASP A 138 15.33 0.16 14.83
N SER A 139 15.51 -0.02 16.15
CA SER A 139 14.68 -0.90 16.99
C SER A 139 13.59 -0.14 17.75
N THR A 140 13.36 1.13 17.46
CA THR A 140 12.29 1.88 18.15
C THR A 140 10.90 1.52 17.65
N GLU A 141 10.77 0.99 16.46
CA GLU A 141 9.55 0.63 15.73
C GLU A 141 8.56 1.79 15.50
N ARG A 142 8.51 2.79 16.39
CA ARG A 142 7.61 3.93 16.30
C ARG A 142 8.26 5.20 16.81
N ILE A 143 8.09 6.28 16.05
CA ILE A 143 8.55 7.61 16.42
C ILE A 143 7.34 8.55 16.33
N SER A 144 6.94 9.13 17.49
CA SER A 144 5.74 9.96 17.60
C SER A 144 5.99 11.43 17.35
N LYS A 145 7.20 11.93 17.67
CA LYS A 145 7.53 13.35 17.50
C LYS A 145 9.03 13.59 17.37
N ILE A 146 9.39 14.58 16.58
CA ILE A 146 10.76 15.05 16.39
C ILE A 146 10.78 16.56 16.63
N ILE A 147 11.72 17.04 17.44
CA ILE A 147 11.94 18.48 17.68
C ILE A 147 13.40 18.82 17.40
N ILE A 148 13.62 19.82 16.54
CA ILE A 148 14.94 20.38 16.25
C ILE A 148 15.11 21.62 17.08
N ASP A 149 16.21 21.74 17.83
CA ASP A 149 16.53 22.93 18.59
C ASP A 149 16.72 24.14 17.64
N PRO A 150 15.93 25.22 17.79
CA PRO A 150 16.02 26.35 16.89
C PRO A 150 17.33 27.12 17.01
N THR A 151 18.06 27.00 18.15
CA THR A 151 19.32 27.69 18.42
C THR A 151 20.55 26.84 18.08
N ASP A 152 20.42 25.49 18.14
CA ASP A 152 21.45 24.54 17.70
C ASP A 152 20.84 23.43 16.85
N LYS A 153 20.80 23.62 15.54
CA LYS A 153 20.18 22.71 14.57
C LYS A 153 20.79 21.30 14.51
N LYS A 154 21.94 21.08 15.17
CA LYS A 154 22.52 19.75 15.34
C LYS A 154 21.90 18.99 16.50
N THR A 155 21.28 19.72 17.43
CA THR A 155 20.54 19.13 18.56
C THR A 155 19.12 18.80 18.15
N VAL A 156 18.77 17.50 18.19
CA VAL A 156 17.43 17.00 17.83
C VAL A 156 16.97 16.01 18.90
N TYR A 157 15.70 16.13 19.27
CA TYR A 157 15.02 15.23 20.21
C TYR A 157 14.01 14.36 19.47
N VAL A 158 13.92 13.08 19.86
CA VAL A 158 13.05 12.09 19.22
C VAL A 158 12.30 11.29 20.27
N SER A 159 10.96 11.40 20.24
CA SER A 159 10.06 10.61 21.08
C SER A 159 9.80 9.25 20.46
N ALA A 160 10.13 8.18 21.18
CA ALA A 160 9.89 6.82 20.77
C ALA A 160 8.93 6.09 21.77
N PRO A 161 7.64 5.98 21.42
CA PRO A 161 6.71 5.13 22.19
C PRO A 161 7.17 3.67 22.21
N GLY A 162 7.82 3.22 21.15
CA GLY A 162 8.33 1.87 21.00
C GLY A 162 7.30 0.88 20.46
N PRO A 163 7.59 -0.41 20.54
CA PRO A 163 6.73 -1.48 20.04
C PRO A 163 5.33 -1.47 20.63
N LEU A 164 4.33 -1.83 19.83
CA LEU A 164 2.95 -1.93 20.28
C LEU A 164 2.66 -3.28 20.97
N TRP A 165 3.31 -4.34 20.48
CA TRP A 165 2.96 -5.72 20.77
C TRP A 165 3.84 -6.40 21.80
N ASN A 166 5.00 -5.85 22.14
CA ASN A 166 5.95 -6.41 23.07
C ASN A 166 6.66 -5.36 23.93
N SER A 167 7.35 -5.80 24.98
CA SER A 167 8.24 -4.97 25.78
C SER A 167 9.50 -4.65 25.01
N SER A 168 10.12 -3.49 25.29
CA SER A 168 11.37 -3.13 24.62
C SER A 168 12.17 -2.11 25.40
N THR A 169 13.44 -2.37 25.55
CA THR A 169 14.40 -1.40 26.09
C THR A 169 14.66 -0.23 25.13
N HIS A 170 14.17 -0.27 23.90
CA HIS A 170 14.32 0.80 22.90
C HIS A 170 13.24 1.88 22.99
N ARG A 171 12.34 1.81 23.99
CA ARG A 171 11.40 2.87 24.32
C ARG A 171 12.10 4.05 24.97
N GLY A 172 11.52 5.26 24.90
CA GLY A 172 12.00 6.43 25.63
C GLY A 172 12.20 7.67 24.79
N LEU A 173 12.90 8.64 25.33
CA LEU A 173 13.26 9.89 24.63
C LEU A 173 14.75 9.87 24.27
N TYR A 174 15.04 10.19 23.02
CA TYR A 174 16.39 10.21 22.47
C TYR A 174 16.81 11.62 22.10
N LYS A 175 18.13 11.89 22.18
CA LYS A 175 18.77 13.13 21.79
C LYS A 175 20.02 12.87 20.96
N THR A 176 20.19 13.67 19.91
CA THR A 176 21.48 13.84 19.21
C THR A 176 21.98 15.26 19.42
N MET A 177 23.29 15.49 19.38
CA MET A 177 23.96 16.79 19.36
C MET A 177 24.88 16.97 18.15
N ASP A 178 24.86 16.03 17.22
CA ASP A 178 25.74 15.98 16.04
C ASP A 178 24.94 15.83 14.71
N GLY A 179 23.64 16.11 14.76
CA GLY A 179 22.76 16.06 13.60
C GLY A 179 22.32 14.66 13.19
N GLY A 180 22.33 13.72 14.13
CA GLY A 180 21.86 12.34 13.94
C GLY A 180 22.94 11.32 13.67
N LYS A 181 24.24 11.65 13.85
CA LYS A 181 25.34 10.67 13.74
C LYS A 181 25.37 9.73 14.94
N THR A 182 25.07 10.27 16.13
CA THR A 182 24.96 9.49 17.38
C THR A 182 23.67 9.85 18.12
N TRP A 183 23.11 8.88 18.84
CA TRP A 183 21.87 9.03 19.61
C TRP A 183 22.07 8.59 21.06
N ASN A 184 21.66 9.42 22.00
CA ASN A 184 21.67 9.13 23.44
C ASN A 184 20.24 9.03 23.95
N LYS A 185 19.89 7.97 24.66
CA LYS A 185 18.62 7.87 25.36
C LYS A 185 18.70 8.71 26.64
N ILE A 186 17.93 9.78 26.72
CA ILE A 186 18.00 10.78 27.81
C ILE A 186 16.87 10.68 28.83
N LEU A 187 15.80 9.92 28.51
CA LEU A 187 14.75 9.58 29.44
C LEU A 187 14.24 8.15 29.16
N TYR A 188 14.28 7.32 30.16
CA TYR A 188 13.79 5.94 30.13
C TYR A 188 13.17 5.60 31.47
N VAL A 189 12.01 4.96 31.50
CA VAL A 189 11.31 4.55 32.71
C VAL A 189 11.42 3.03 32.89
N ASN A 190 10.91 2.26 31.95
CA ASN A 190 11.01 0.80 31.88
C ASN A 190 10.68 0.33 30.45
N ASP A 191 10.75 -0.97 30.20
CA ASP A 191 10.52 -1.59 28.90
C ASP A 191 9.05 -1.66 28.43
N GLU A 192 8.10 -1.25 29.30
CA GLU A 192 6.68 -1.09 29.00
C GLU A 192 6.29 0.37 28.67
N THR A 193 7.17 1.34 28.99
CA THR A 193 6.84 2.76 28.99
C THR A 193 7.71 3.51 27.97
N GLY A 194 7.10 4.16 26.98
CA GLY A 194 7.81 4.96 25.98
C GLY A 194 7.45 6.45 26.04
N CYS A 195 8.19 7.26 25.30
CA CYS A 195 7.88 8.69 25.16
C CYS A 195 6.83 8.88 24.07
N ALA A 196 5.64 9.38 24.44
CA ALA A 196 4.52 9.58 23.52
C ALA A 196 4.51 11.00 22.90
N ASP A 197 4.94 12.00 23.67
CA ASP A 197 4.96 13.41 23.22
C ASP A 197 6.09 14.19 23.90
N ILE A 198 6.57 15.24 23.24
CA ILE A 198 7.57 16.18 23.75
C ILE A 198 7.23 17.61 23.34
N ALA A 199 7.40 18.58 24.24
CA ALA A 199 7.28 19.99 23.95
C ALA A 199 8.54 20.74 24.42
N MET A 200 9.01 21.68 23.59
CA MET A 200 10.16 22.53 23.88
C MET A 200 9.69 23.96 24.12
N HIS A 201 10.22 24.61 25.17
CA HIS A 201 9.92 26.00 25.45
C HIS A 201 10.45 26.90 24.33
N PRO A 202 9.63 27.77 23.74
CA PRO A 202 9.96 28.47 22.50
C PRO A 202 11.15 29.45 22.62
N THR A 203 11.45 29.97 23.82
CA THR A 203 12.55 30.93 24.06
C THR A 203 13.64 30.37 24.98
N LYS A 204 13.41 29.20 25.63
CA LYS A 204 14.37 28.52 26.51
C LYS A 204 14.51 27.07 26.07
N PRO A 205 15.26 26.75 24.99
CA PRO A 205 15.28 25.39 24.41
C PRO A 205 15.75 24.30 25.39
N GLY A 206 16.47 24.70 26.47
CA GLY A 206 16.82 23.75 27.54
C GLY A 206 15.66 23.34 28.44
N THR A 207 14.49 24.01 28.36
CA THR A 207 13.28 23.65 29.08
C THR A 207 12.40 22.77 28.19
N LEU A 208 12.18 21.54 28.65
CA LEU A 208 11.48 20.48 27.89
C LEU A 208 10.42 19.83 28.79
N PHE A 209 9.32 19.43 28.18
CA PHE A 209 8.32 18.54 28.76
C PHE A 209 8.26 17.25 27.95
N ALA A 210 8.24 16.10 28.62
CA ALA A 210 8.13 14.79 28.00
C ALA A 210 6.99 13.97 28.64
N SER A 211 6.10 13.45 27.80
CA SER A 211 5.01 12.55 28.19
C SER A 211 5.49 11.11 28.08
N MET A 212 5.62 10.43 29.22
CA MET A 212 5.90 8.99 29.26
C MET A 212 4.60 8.23 29.39
N TRP A 213 4.42 7.20 28.57
CA TRP A 213 3.18 6.45 28.45
C TRP A 213 3.43 4.95 28.48
N GLN A 214 2.84 4.27 29.46
CA GLN A 214 2.81 2.81 29.55
C GLN A 214 1.61 2.27 28.81
N PHE A 215 1.82 1.33 27.89
CA PHE A 215 0.75 0.72 27.09
C PHE A 215 1.15 -0.65 26.53
N ARG A 216 0.14 -1.46 26.25
CA ARG A 216 0.33 -2.77 25.60
C ARG A 216 -0.90 -3.14 24.77
N ARG A 217 -0.68 -3.59 23.53
CA ARG A 217 -1.70 -4.23 22.71
C ARG A 217 -1.47 -5.73 22.63
N LYS A 218 -2.54 -6.49 22.62
CA LYS A 218 -2.63 -7.92 22.34
C LYS A 218 -3.66 -8.13 21.23
N ALA A 219 -3.69 -9.30 20.61
CA ALA A 219 -4.69 -9.62 19.59
C ALA A 219 -6.14 -9.46 20.10
N TYR A 220 -6.35 -9.66 21.39
CA TYR A 220 -7.67 -9.72 22.05
C TYR A 220 -7.89 -8.62 23.10
N ALA A 221 -7.00 -7.65 23.25
CA ALA A 221 -7.13 -6.55 24.21
C ALA A 221 -6.13 -5.41 23.95
N PHE A 222 -6.48 -4.24 24.45
CA PHE A 222 -5.57 -3.09 24.52
C PHE A 222 -5.59 -2.53 25.95
N SER A 223 -4.41 -2.26 26.51
CA SER A 223 -4.25 -1.63 27.83
C SER A 223 -3.54 -0.30 27.67
N SER A 224 -4.19 0.78 28.11
CA SER A 224 -3.63 2.12 28.19
C SER A 224 -3.43 2.53 29.64
N GLY A 225 -2.26 3.09 29.93
CA GLY A 225 -1.91 3.62 31.25
C GLY A 225 -1.25 2.62 32.18
N GLY A 226 -0.68 3.16 33.25
CA GLY A 226 0.00 2.42 34.31
C GLY A 226 0.98 3.29 35.07
N PRO A 227 1.66 2.73 36.12
CA PRO A 227 2.54 3.48 37.05
C PRO A 227 3.76 4.11 36.39
N GLY A 228 4.16 3.59 35.21
CA GLY A 228 5.25 4.14 34.41
C GLY A 228 4.87 5.44 33.68
N SER A 229 3.59 5.71 33.48
CA SER A 229 3.12 6.92 32.79
C SER A 229 3.29 8.17 33.64
N GLY A 230 3.45 9.29 32.97
CA GLY A 230 3.52 10.61 33.63
C GLY A 230 4.16 11.68 32.80
N LEU A 231 3.99 12.92 33.26
CA LEU A 231 4.61 14.09 32.67
C LEU A 231 5.94 14.38 33.36
N HIS A 232 6.99 14.64 32.58
CA HIS A 232 8.33 14.93 33.09
C HIS A 232 8.80 16.30 32.55
N LYS A 233 9.55 17.05 33.36
CA LYS A 233 10.15 18.34 32.99
C LYS A 233 11.67 18.28 33.15
N SER A 234 12.38 18.85 32.19
CA SER A 234 13.80 19.17 32.27
C SER A 234 14.00 20.68 32.06
N THR A 235 15.02 21.26 32.71
CA THR A 235 15.43 22.67 32.52
C THR A 235 16.88 22.79 32.04
N ASP A 236 17.56 21.68 31.77
CA ASP A 236 18.97 21.57 31.43
C ASP A 236 19.25 20.85 30.11
N GLY A 237 18.25 20.86 29.19
CA GLY A 237 18.36 20.26 27.88
C GLY A 237 18.30 18.74 27.91
N GLY A 238 17.62 18.18 28.92
CA GLY A 238 17.38 16.75 29.05
C GLY A 238 18.49 15.99 29.77
N LYS A 239 19.39 16.68 30.51
CA LYS A 239 20.39 16.00 31.35
C LYS A 239 19.75 15.42 32.59
N THR A 240 18.81 16.16 33.21
CA THR A 240 18.01 15.70 34.35
C THR A 240 16.52 15.89 34.08
N TRP A 241 15.70 15.01 34.71
CA TRP A 241 14.26 15.00 34.53
C TRP A 241 13.56 14.85 35.86
N ASN A 242 12.53 15.65 36.10
CA ASN A 242 11.66 15.56 37.28
C ASN A 242 10.24 15.19 36.84
N LYS A 243 9.65 14.17 37.49
CA LYS A 243 8.23 13.81 37.27
C LYS A 243 7.35 14.89 37.90
N ILE A 244 6.38 15.39 37.16
CA ILE A 244 5.41 16.39 37.60
C ILE A 244 4.21 15.66 38.18
N THR A 245 3.81 16.07 39.42
CA THR A 245 2.64 15.52 40.10
C THR A 245 1.71 16.59 40.67
N ASN A 246 2.23 17.80 40.89
CA ASN A 246 1.52 18.87 41.57
C ASN A 246 0.33 19.42 40.73
N GLY A 247 -0.89 19.08 41.17
CA GLY A 247 -2.14 19.49 40.52
C GLY A 247 -2.57 18.63 39.33
N LEU A 248 -1.80 17.60 38.96
CA LEU A 248 -2.23 16.55 38.02
C LEU A 248 -3.02 15.43 38.76
N PRO A 249 -3.81 14.59 38.04
CA PRO A 249 -4.54 13.49 38.64
C PRO A 249 -3.62 12.53 39.41
N GLU A 250 -4.11 12.05 40.55
CA GLU A 250 -3.45 11.00 41.34
C GLU A 250 -3.70 9.60 40.72
N GLY A 251 -2.80 8.65 41.05
CA GLY A 251 -2.85 7.29 40.56
C GLY A 251 -2.21 7.08 39.18
N ASP A 252 -2.64 6.02 38.50
CA ASP A 252 -2.13 5.68 37.21
C ASP A 252 -2.61 6.68 36.15
N LEU A 253 -1.68 7.13 35.31
CA LEU A 253 -1.94 7.98 34.15
C LEU A 253 -1.77 7.17 32.85
N GLY A 254 -2.44 7.63 31.79
CA GLY A 254 -2.28 7.13 30.45
C GLY A 254 -1.47 8.08 29.57
N ARG A 255 -1.91 8.24 28.33
CA ARG A 255 -1.28 9.15 27.35
C ARG A 255 -1.53 10.61 27.73
N ILE A 256 -0.48 11.43 27.66
CA ILE A 256 -0.57 12.88 27.88
C ILE A 256 -0.11 13.59 26.63
N VAL A 257 -0.88 14.59 26.19
CA VAL A 257 -0.57 15.47 25.05
C VAL A 257 -0.27 16.84 25.59
N ILE A 258 0.79 17.49 25.09
CA ILE A 258 1.31 18.75 25.66
C ILE A 258 1.45 19.80 24.56
N THR A 259 1.07 21.06 24.88
CA THR A 259 1.38 22.21 24.06
C THR A 259 1.74 23.41 24.92
N ILE A 260 2.71 24.20 24.47
CA ILE A 260 3.17 25.43 25.16
C ILE A 260 2.67 26.62 24.36
N ASN A 261 2.09 27.62 25.04
CA ASN A 261 1.65 28.85 24.40
C ASN A 261 2.85 29.65 23.84
N PRO A 262 2.96 29.78 22.50
CA PRO A 262 4.14 30.42 21.91
C PRO A 262 4.27 31.92 22.26
N SER A 263 3.16 32.62 22.53
CA SER A 263 3.12 34.03 22.87
C SER A 263 3.19 34.29 24.38
N LYS A 264 2.85 33.27 25.19
CA LYS A 264 2.90 33.34 26.68
C LYS A 264 3.44 31.97 27.20
N PRO A 265 4.75 31.74 27.12
CA PRO A 265 5.33 30.43 27.41
C PRO A 265 5.21 29.93 28.84
N SER A 266 4.79 30.81 29.80
CA SER A 266 4.39 30.37 31.14
C SER A 266 3.14 29.51 31.14
N GLU A 267 2.31 29.62 30.10
CA GLU A 267 1.11 28.80 29.92
C GLU A 267 1.42 27.53 29.16
N VAL A 268 1.11 26.40 29.78
CA VAL A 268 1.24 25.08 29.23
C VAL A 268 -0.09 24.35 29.34
N LEU A 269 -0.61 23.76 28.28
CA LEU A 269 -1.79 22.93 28.29
C LEU A 269 -1.41 21.45 28.16
N ALA A 270 -2.13 20.61 28.86
CA ALA A 270 -2.00 19.15 28.76
C ALA A 270 -3.37 18.46 28.80
N ILE A 271 -3.66 17.59 27.83
CA ILE A 271 -4.75 16.63 27.94
C ILE A 271 -4.17 15.40 28.64
N VAL A 272 -4.77 15.01 29.76
CA VAL A 272 -4.29 13.92 30.61
C VAL A 272 -5.31 12.78 30.64
N GLU A 273 -4.90 11.61 30.12
CA GLU A 273 -5.64 10.36 30.29
C GLU A 273 -5.45 9.87 31.73
N ALA A 274 -6.55 9.72 32.45
CA ALA A 274 -6.61 9.26 33.82
C ALA A 274 -7.99 8.65 34.08
N LYS A 275 -8.19 8.07 35.26
CA LYS A 275 -9.53 7.59 35.69
C LYS A 275 -10.60 8.69 35.57
N VAL A 276 -10.22 9.95 35.84
CA VAL A 276 -11.03 11.13 35.56
C VAL A 276 -10.21 12.03 34.63
N PRO A 277 -10.34 11.86 33.32
CA PRO A 277 -9.52 12.58 32.36
C PRO A 277 -9.87 14.08 32.30
N GLY A 278 -9.01 14.87 31.67
CA GLY A 278 -9.28 16.30 31.48
C GLY A 278 -8.17 17.06 30.79
N LEU A 279 -8.51 18.30 30.45
CA LEU A 279 -7.57 19.32 30.04
C LEU A 279 -7.08 20.07 31.29
N TYR A 280 -5.79 20.19 31.43
CA TYR A 280 -5.11 20.86 32.54
C TYR A 280 -4.29 22.03 32.00
N ILE A 281 -4.21 23.10 32.78
CA ILE A 281 -3.37 24.26 32.49
C ILE A 281 -2.36 24.47 33.62
N SER A 282 -1.16 24.84 33.23
CA SER A 282 -0.17 25.48 34.10
C SER A 282 0.03 26.90 33.62
N GLU A 283 0.16 27.86 34.54
CA GLU A 283 0.43 29.28 34.28
C GLU A 283 1.85 29.71 34.73
N ASP A 284 2.63 28.74 35.24
CA ASP A 284 3.95 28.91 35.87
C ASP A 284 5.02 27.98 35.27
N GLU A 285 5.00 27.85 33.95
CA GLU A 285 5.93 26.94 33.18
C GLU A 285 5.88 25.50 33.69
N GLY A 286 4.73 25.01 34.16
CA GLY A 286 4.53 23.63 34.55
C GLY A 286 4.92 23.28 35.98
N ALA A 287 5.09 24.28 36.88
CA ALA A 287 5.36 24.03 38.28
C ALA A 287 4.10 23.56 39.04
N THR A 288 2.95 24.19 38.71
CA THR A 288 1.63 23.76 39.25
C THR A 288 0.60 23.62 38.12
N TRP A 289 -0.36 22.75 38.34
CA TRP A 289 -1.41 22.45 37.35
C TRP A 289 -2.79 22.56 37.99
N LYS A 290 -3.75 23.00 37.19
CA LYS A 290 -5.17 23.01 37.57
C LYS A 290 -6.01 22.44 36.44
N LYS A 291 -7.06 21.70 36.76
CA LYS A 291 -8.02 21.21 35.78
C LYS A 291 -8.78 22.37 35.19
N LEU A 292 -8.83 22.46 33.89
CA LEU A 292 -9.47 23.55 33.15
C LEU A 292 -10.83 23.10 32.59
N ALA A 293 -10.88 21.96 31.90
CA ALA A 293 -12.08 21.42 31.30
C ALA A 293 -12.08 19.88 31.34
N SER A 294 -13.27 19.28 31.26
CA SER A 294 -13.45 17.84 31.12
C SER A 294 -14.73 17.62 30.32
N THR A 295 -14.58 17.48 29.02
CA THR A 295 -15.65 17.09 28.12
C THR A 295 -15.28 15.78 27.45
N GLU A 296 -16.23 14.92 27.19
CA GLU A 296 -16.00 13.64 26.55
C GLU A 296 -15.24 13.79 25.22
N ASN A 297 -15.62 14.75 24.39
CA ASN A 297 -14.99 15.00 23.10
C ASN A 297 -13.51 15.41 23.21
N LEU A 298 -13.09 16.11 24.27
CA LEU A 298 -11.68 16.49 24.47
C LEU A 298 -10.81 15.30 24.85
N THR A 299 -11.40 14.32 25.53
CA THR A 299 -10.69 13.20 26.15
C THR A 299 -11.06 11.83 25.56
N ALA A 300 -11.86 11.81 24.50
CA ALA A 300 -12.24 10.57 23.82
C ALA A 300 -10.99 9.88 23.22
N ARG A 301 -10.89 8.57 23.42
CA ARG A 301 -9.85 7.68 22.88
C ARG A 301 -8.44 8.31 22.88
N PRO A 302 -7.90 8.73 24.04
CA PRO A 302 -6.66 9.50 24.12
C PRO A 302 -5.45 8.74 23.59
N PHE A 303 -5.50 7.42 23.59
CA PHE A 303 -4.48 6.57 22.98
C PHE A 303 -4.41 6.72 21.46
N TYR A 304 -5.49 7.16 20.80
CA TYR A 304 -5.60 7.30 19.34
C TYR A 304 -5.44 8.78 18.91
N PHE A 305 -6.10 9.71 19.59
CA PHE A 305 -6.04 11.14 19.30
C PHE A 305 -5.00 11.83 20.19
N SER A 306 -3.96 12.38 19.59
CA SER A 306 -2.80 12.90 20.32
C SER A 306 -2.33 14.28 19.87
N THR A 307 -3.25 15.15 19.43
CA THR A 307 -2.89 16.45 18.89
C THR A 307 -3.58 17.58 19.67
N LEU A 308 -2.79 18.56 20.11
CA LEU A 308 -3.23 19.81 20.76
C LEU A 308 -2.27 20.92 20.34
N VAL A 309 -2.77 22.00 19.73
CA VAL A 309 -1.91 23.02 19.11
C VAL A 309 -2.43 24.43 19.43
N TYR A 310 -1.56 25.30 19.93
CA TYR A 310 -1.84 26.74 20.00
C TYR A 310 -1.71 27.41 18.63
N ASP A 311 -2.54 28.41 18.37
CA ASP A 311 -2.33 29.33 17.26
C ASP A 311 -0.99 30.08 17.45
N PRO A 312 -0.12 30.15 16.44
CA PRO A 312 1.20 30.75 16.58
C PRO A 312 1.17 32.26 16.86
N LYS A 313 0.04 32.94 16.64
CA LYS A 313 -0.09 34.41 16.83
C LYS A 313 -1.20 34.83 17.81
N ASP A 314 -2.18 33.94 18.07
CA ASP A 314 -3.28 34.23 19.01
C ASP A 314 -3.12 33.36 20.28
N PRO A 315 -2.70 33.97 21.42
CA PRO A 315 -2.45 33.23 22.66
C PRO A 315 -3.71 32.61 23.29
N LYS A 316 -4.89 33.01 22.85
CA LYS A 316 -6.17 32.48 23.35
C LYS A 316 -6.74 31.37 22.44
N ARG A 317 -6.20 31.21 21.24
CA ARG A 317 -6.69 30.23 20.27
C ARG A 317 -5.94 28.93 20.40
N VAL A 318 -6.70 27.87 20.64
CA VAL A 318 -6.17 26.48 20.76
C VAL A 318 -7.02 25.55 19.89
N TYR A 319 -6.37 24.59 19.24
CA TYR A 319 -7.00 23.63 18.38
C TYR A 319 -6.81 22.21 18.92
N ARG A 320 -7.85 21.40 18.87
CA ARG A 320 -7.89 20.00 19.23
C ARG A 320 -8.49 19.19 18.06
N PRO A 321 -7.71 18.83 17.04
CA PRO A 321 -8.14 17.82 16.09
C PRO A 321 -8.16 16.45 16.79
N ALA A 322 -9.31 15.78 16.72
CA ALA A 322 -9.58 14.49 17.35
C ALA A 322 -10.59 13.72 16.49
N PHE A 323 -11.68 13.21 17.07
CA PHE A 323 -12.81 12.68 16.31
C PHE A 323 -13.41 13.81 15.43
N ASP A 324 -13.64 14.97 16.03
CA ASP A 324 -14.06 16.20 15.36
C ASP A 324 -12.95 17.27 15.44
N PHE A 325 -13.03 18.27 14.56
CA PHE A 325 -12.16 19.44 14.63
C PHE A 325 -12.70 20.41 15.68
N GLN A 326 -11.99 20.54 16.79
CA GLN A 326 -12.37 21.41 17.92
C GLN A 326 -11.41 22.59 18.05
N TYR A 327 -11.95 23.75 18.47
CA TYR A 327 -11.14 24.91 18.81
C TYR A 327 -11.68 25.66 20.02
N SER A 328 -10.79 26.29 20.74
CA SER A 328 -11.07 27.25 21.80
C SER A 328 -10.65 28.65 21.33
N SER A 329 -11.36 29.68 21.77
CA SER A 329 -11.03 31.12 21.57
C SER A 329 -10.73 31.85 22.87
N ASP A 330 -10.69 31.15 24.00
CA ASP A 330 -10.53 31.69 25.34
C ASP A 330 -9.42 31.02 26.15
N GLY A 331 -8.49 30.34 25.48
CA GLY A 331 -7.36 29.66 26.11
C GLY A 331 -7.68 28.26 26.64
N GLY A 332 -8.76 27.63 26.16
CA GLY A 332 -9.14 26.27 26.52
C GLY A 332 -10.28 26.17 27.55
N TYR A 333 -10.88 27.28 27.96
CA TYR A 333 -11.99 27.28 28.91
C TYR A 333 -13.29 26.81 28.28
N SER A 334 -13.56 27.19 27.02
CA SER A 334 -14.69 26.70 26.24
C SER A 334 -14.25 26.19 24.88
N TRP A 335 -15.01 25.22 24.31
CA TRP A 335 -14.68 24.55 23.07
C TRP A 335 -15.85 24.55 22.09
N ASN A 336 -15.53 24.74 20.82
CA ASN A 336 -16.47 24.73 19.70
C ASN A 336 -16.01 23.68 18.68
N ASN A 337 -16.96 23.03 18.02
CA ASN A 337 -16.73 22.03 16.95
C ASN A 337 -17.44 22.40 15.64
N THR A 338 -17.82 23.66 15.45
CA THR A 338 -18.64 24.09 14.31
C THR A 338 -17.76 24.38 13.10
N VAL A 339 -17.90 23.59 12.05
CA VAL A 339 -17.47 23.90 10.69
C VAL A 339 -18.61 24.65 10.00
N ILE A 340 -18.37 25.90 9.58
CA ILE A 340 -19.44 26.79 9.05
C ILE A 340 -19.56 26.67 7.54
N GLY A 341 -18.58 26.15 6.84
CA GLY A 341 -18.61 26.04 5.37
C GLY A 341 -17.54 25.13 4.79
N GLY A 342 -17.68 24.85 3.50
CA GLY A 342 -16.84 23.89 2.81
C GLY A 342 -17.24 22.45 3.04
N VAL A 343 -16.27 21.55 2.95
CA VAL A 343 -16.42 20.12 3.23
C VAL A 343 -16.03 19.87 4.67
N GLU A 344 -16.83 19.12 5.41
CA GLU A 344 -16.45 18.67 6.75
C GLU A 344 -15.24 17.71 6.62
N PRO A 345 -14.16 17.95 7.37
CA PRO A 345 -13.04 17.01 7.36
C PRO A 345 -13.49 15.64 7.82
N HIS A 346 -12.91 14.59 7.21
CA HIS A 346 -13.12 13.22 7.67
C HIS A 346 -12.77 13.11 9.17
N ALA A 347 -13.54 12.34 9.89
CA ALA A 347 -13.28 12.05 11.31
C ALA A 347 -11.86 11.47 11.53
N ASP A 348 -11.48 11.35 12.80
CA ASP A 348 -10.22 10.76 13.23
C ASP A 348 -8.99 11.53 12.71
N MET A 349 -8.76 12.70 13.33
CA MET A 349 -7.72 13.64 12.95
C MET A 349 -6.45 13.44 13.78
N HIS A 350 -5.29 13.36 13.13
CA HIS A 350 -4.02 13.01 13.76
C HIS A 350 -2.94 14.08 13.66
N ALA A 351 -3.01 14.93 12.65
CA ALA A 351 -2.00 15.94 12.40
C ALA A 351 -2.65 17.31 12.14
N LEU A 352 -2.04 18.37 12.66
CA LEU A 352 -2.41 19.75 12.35
C LEU A 352 -1.13 20.58 12.16
N TRP A 353 -1.02 21.24 11.02
CA TRP A 353 -0.01 22.24 10.78
C TRP A 353 -0.67 23.59 10.48
N ILE A 354 -0.21 24.63 11.18
CA ILE A 354 -0.69 26.01 11.03
C ILE A 354 0.46 26.83 10.46
N ASN A 355 0.22 27.58 9.39
CA ASN A 355 1.25 28.44 8.81
C ASN A 355 1.64 29.57 9.79
N PRO A 356 2.89 29.58 10.31
CA PRO A 356 3.28 30.59 11.29
C PRO A 356 3.26 32.03 10.75
N SER A 357 3.42 32.21 9.44
CA SER A 357 3.38 33.53 8.79
C SER A 357 1.95 34.00 8.55
N ASN A 358 1.03 33.06 8.25
CA ASN A 358 -0.38 33.32 8.01
C ASN A 358 -1.26 32.26 8.68
N PRO A 359 -1.64 32.41 9.97
CA PRO A 359 -2.41 31.41 10.72
C PRO A 359 -3.82 31.13 10.20
N ASP A 360 -4.34 31.94 9.27
CA ASP A 360 -5.60 31.62 8.60
C ASP A 360 -5.47 30.37 7.73
N MET A 361 -4.26 30.10 7.23
CA MET A 361 -3.94 28.91 6.44
C MET A 361 -3.46 27.79 7.34
N MET A 362 -4.15 26.63 7.27
CA MET A 362 -3.79 25.44 8.03
C MET A 362 -4.14 24.18 7.24
N PHE A 363 -3.49 23.08 7.61
CA PHE A 363 -3.73 21.74 7.05
C PHE A 363 -3.99 20.75 8.17
N VAL A 364 -5.07 19.98 8.05
CA VAL A 364 -5.39 18.89 8.96
C VAL A 364 -5.27 17.54 8.24
N GLY A 365 -4.63 16.59 8.89
CA GLY A 365 -4.48 15.22 8.45
C GLY A 365 -5.42 14.30 9.23
N THR A 366 -6.20 13.50 8.49
CA THR A 366 -7.25 12.62 9.00
C THR A 366 -7.07 11.19 8.50
N ASP A 367 -7.92 10.26 8.92
CA ASP A 367 -7.97 8.90 8.37
C ASP A 367 -8.48 8.86 6.92
N GLY A 368 -9.16 9.90 6.45
CA GLY A 368 -9.64 10.05 5.07
C GLY A 368 -8.77 10.95 4.18
N GLY A 369 -7.65 11.47 4.66
CA GLY A 369 -6.75 12.30 3.86
C GLY A 369 -6.40 13.65 4.49
N ILE A 370 -5.98 14.59 3.64
CA ILE A 370 -5.56 15.93 4.05
C ILE A 370 -6.58 16.98 3.61
N TYR A 371 -6.85 17.94 4.49
CA TYR A 371 -7.74 19.07 4.24
C TYR A 371 -7.01 20.38 4.50
N MET A 372 -7.35 21.41 3.73
CA MET A 372 -6.83 22.76 3.85
C MET A 372 -7.91 23.74 4.29
N SER A 373 -7.59 24.63 5.22
CA SER A 373 -8.40 25.81 5.55
C SER A 373 -7.61 27.07 5.30
N THR A 374 -8.28 28.14 4.90
CA THR A 374 -7.74 29.50 4.75
C THR A 374 -8.42 30.54 5.64
N ASN A 375 -9.18 30.06 6.64
CA ASN A 375 -9.98 30.89 7.55
C ASN A 375 -10.02 30.31 8.98
N LYS A 376 -8.84 29.86 9.49
CA LYS A 376 -8.66 29.35 10.87
C LYS A 376 -9.54 28.14 11.21
N GLY A 377 -9.78 27.25 10.24
CA GLY A 377 -10.53 26.02 10.45
C GLY A 377 -12.06 26.16 10.44
N THR A 378 -12.61 27.32 10.04
CA THR A 378 -14.07 27.49 9.96
C THR A 378 -14.66 26.91 8.68
N ALA A 379 -13.86 26.75 7.62
CA ALA A 379 -14.22 26.03 6.39
C ALA A 379 -13.02 25.26 5.86
N TRP A 380 -13.30 24.12 5.24
CA TRP A 380 -12.27 23.19 4.77
C TRP A 380 -12.47 22.82 3.32
N GLN A 381 -11.35 22.50 2.65
CA GLN A 381 -11.30 21.95 1.31
C GLN A 381 -10.53 20.63 1.35
N PHE A 382 -11.10 19.55 0.83
CA PHE A 382 -10.41 18.27 0.65
C PHE A 382 -9.36 18.37 -0.46
N ILE A 383 -8.16 17.86 -0.20
CA ILE A 383 -7.07 17.76 -1.18
C ILE A 383 -7.00 16.32 -1.68
N ASN A 384 -7.55 16.06 -2.84
CA ASN A 384 -7.68 14.73 -3.41
C ASN A 384 -6.50 14.30 -4.31
N SER A 385 -5.32 14.92 -4.17
CA SER A 385 -4.12 14.62 -4.96
C SER A 385 -3.16 13.61 -4.31
N LEU A 386 -3.55 13.00 -3.17
CA LEU A 386 -2.77 12.02 -2.41
C LEU A 386 -3.37 10.62 -2.49
N PRO A 387 -2.79 9.71 -3.30
CA PRO A 387 -3.29 8.34 -3.44
C PRO A 387 -2.75 7.42 -2.34
N VAL A 388 -3.22 7.58 -1.11
CA VAL A 388 -2.73 6.84 0.06
C VAL A 388 -3.78 5.93 0.71
N GLY A 389 -4.70 5.39 -0.08
CA GLY A 389 -5.76 4.48 0.38
C GLY A 389 -5.24 3.17 0.98
N GLN A 390 -5.88 2.71 2.08
CA GLN A 390 -5.49 1.57 2.88
C GLN A 390 -6.41 0.36 2.62
N PHE A 391 -6.22 -0.36 1.51
CA PHE A 391 -6.99 -1.56 1.19
C PHE A 391 -6.61 -2.76 2.07
N TYR A 392 -7.61 -3.53 2.47
CA TYR A 392 -7.44 -4.84 3.12
C TYR A 392 -7.45 -5.98 2.11
N HIS A 393 -8.44 -6.03 1.22
CA HIS A 393 -8.59 -7.09 0.23
C HIS A 393 -8.92 -6.53 -1.14
N VAL A 394 -8.73 -7.37 -2.17
CA VAL A 394 -9.09 -7.07 -3.54
C VAL A 394 -9.75 -8.28 -4.21
N SER A 395 -10.78 -8.03 -5.01
CA SER A 395 -11.35 -9.02 -5.92
C SER A 395 -11.56 -8.43 -7.31
N THR A 396 -11.82 -9.30 -8.29
CA THR A 396 -12.03 -8.91 -9.69
C THR A 396 -13.20 -9.67 -10.27
N ASP A 397 -13.85 -9.09 -11.28
CA ASP A 397 -14.82 -9.80 -12.14
C ASP A 397 -14.23 -10.17 -13.50
N ASN A 398 -15.08 -10.69 -14.39
CA ASN A 398 -14.70 -11.12 -15.74
C ASN A 398 -15.32 -10.23 -16.84
N GLN A 399 -15.66 -8.98 -16.53
CA GLN A 399 -16.14 -8.04 -17.53
C GLN A 399 -14.98 -7.51 -18.41
N THR A 400 -15.29 -6.71 -19.41
CA THR A 400 -14.28 -6.08 -20.29
C THR A 400 -14.59 -4.58 -20.42
N PRO A 401 -13.78 -3.68 -19.83
CA PRO A 401 -12.70 -3.99 -18.88
C PRO A 401 -13.25 -4.66 -17.61
N TYR A 402 -12.42 -5.50 -16.94
CA TYR A 402 -12.82 -6.06 -15.66
C TYR A 402 -12.86 -4.97 -14.59
N HIS A 403 -13.66 -5.18 -13.54
CA HIS A 403 -13.68 -4.29 -12.39
C HIS A 403 -12.83 -4.84 -11.26
N VAL A 404 -12.29 -3.91 -10.50
CA VAL A 404 -11.57 -4.17 -9.25
C VAL A 404 -12.47 -3.72 -8.10
N TYR A 405 -12.60 -4.57 -7.08
CA TYR A 405 -13.40 -4.35 -5.89
C TYR A 405 -12.51 -4.41 -4.67
N GLY A 406 -12.74 -3.57 -3.66
CA GLY A 406 -12.01 -3.64 -2.41
C GLY A 406 -12.58 -2.74 -1.33
N GLY A 407 -12.29 -3.11 -0.09
CA GLY A 407 -12.62 -2.35 1.10
C GLY A 407 -11.38 -1.68 1.70
N LEU A 408 -11.59 -0.48 2.24
CA LEU A 408 -10.54 0.33 2.84
C LEU A 408 -10.79 0.55 4.33
N GLN A 409 -9.72 0.59 5.07
CA GLN A 409 -9.79 1.04 6.46
C GLN A 409 -10.33 2.47 6.53
N ASP A 410 -11.32 2.69 7.37
CA ASP A 410 -12.00 3.97 7.65
C ASP A 410 -12.66 4.64 6.43
N ASN A 411 -12.55 4.06 5.20
CA ASN A 411 -12.89 4.72 3.94
C ASN A 411 -13.82 3.90 3.03
N ASN A 412 -14.70 3.08 3.60
CA ASN A 412 -15.75 2.37 2.90
C ASN A 412 -15.27 1.25 1.94
N SER A 413 -16.20 0.71 1.18
CA SER A 413 -15.97 -0.28 0.13
C SER A 413 -16.29 0.29 -1.25
N TRP A 414 -15.46 0.01 -2.23
CA TRP A 414 -15.51 0.62 -3.56
C TRP A 414 -15.26 -0.37 -4.70
N MET A 415 -15.66 0.03 -5.90
CA MET A 415 -15.30 -0.63 -7.16
C MET A 415 -14.91 0.39 -8.22
N ALA A 416 -14.06 -0.03 -9.15
CA ALA A 416 -13.73 0.75 -10.35
C ALA A 416 -13.38 -0.19 -11.51
N PRO A 417 -13.51 0.26 -12.79
CA PRO A 417 -12.98 -0.50 -13.92
C PRO A 417 -11.45 -0.52 -13.88
N SER A 418 -10.84 -1.60 -14.31
CA SER A 418 -9.38 -1.74 -14.39
C SER A 418 -8.73 -0.76 -15.36
N SER A 419 -9.49 -0.22 -16.30
CA SER A 419 -9.07 0.82 -17.25
C SER A 419 -10.25 1.59 -17.78
N ALA A 420 -10.04 2.87 -18.12
CA ALA A 420 -11.03 3.73 -18.74
C ALA A 420 -10.35 4.60 -19.83
N PRO A 421 -11.09 5.07 -20.86
CA PRO A 421 -10.56 6.02 -21.82
C PRO A 421 -10.05 7.30 -21.12
N GLY A 422 -8.79 7.66 -21.33
CA GLY A 422 -8.17 8.82 -20.66
C GLY A 422 -7.65 8.55 -19.25
N GLY A 423 -7.84 7.34 -18.71
CA GLY A 423 -7.45 6.92 -17.35
C GLY A 423 -8.65 6.77 -16.42
N VAL A 424 -8.44 6.01 -15.35
CA VAL A 424 -9.42 5.86 -14.28
C VAL A 424 -9.35 7.09 -13.36
N THR A 425 -10.49 7.73 -13.14
CA THR A 425 -10.61 8.98 -12.37
C THR A 425 -11.58 8.82 -11.20
N ALA A 426 -11.77 9.87 -10.41
CA ALA A 426 -12.69 9.86 -9.29
C ALA A 426 -14.14 9.47 -9.67
N VAL A 427 -14.60 9.84 -10.87
CA VAL A 427 -15.96 9.54 -11.33
C VAL A 427 -16.15 8.06 -11.71
N ASP A 428 -15.08 7.32 -11.93
CA ASP A 428 -15.13 5.91 -12.28
C ASP A 428 -15.21 5.01 -11.02
N TRP A 429 -14.87 5.55 -9.84
CA TRP A 429 -14.99 4.85 -8.57
C TRP A 429 -16.42 4.93 -8.04
N ARG A 430 -17.01 3.77 -7.84
CA ARG A 430 -18.39 3.64 -7.32
C ARG A 430 -18.35 3.14 -5.89
N TRP A 431 -19.03 3.84 -4.99
CA TRP A 431 -19.27 3.43 -3.61
C TRP A 431 -20.17 2.17 -3.57
N ILE A 432 -19.85 1.23 -2.68
CA ILE A 432 -20.56 -0.04 -2.50
C ILE A 432 -21.21 -0.13 -1.11
N ASN A 433 -20.41 0.09 -0.05
CA ASN A 433 -20.87 -0.05 1.33
C ASN A 433 -20.07 0.86 2.26
N GLY A 434 -20.65 1.22 3.42
CA GLY A 434 -20.05 2.09 4.42
C GLY A 434 -19.19 1.33 5.45
N GLY A 435 -18.55 2.09 6.37
CA GLY A 435 -17.72 1.60 7.47
C GLY A 435 -16.30 1.29 7.07
N ASP A 436 -15.55 0.60 7.93
CA ASP A 436 -14.31 -0.05 7.55
C ASP A 436 -14.64 -1.17 6.56
N GLY A 437 -14.22 -1.01 5.31
CA GLY A 437 -14.46 -2.02 4.28
C GLY A 437 -13.37 -3.08 4.24
N PHE A 438 -13.75 -4.34 4.01
CA PHE A 438 -12.81 -5.46 3.91
C PHE A 438 -13.03 -6.26 2.64
N TRP A 439 -13.80 -7.35 2.72
CA TRP A 439 -14.09 -8.18 1.57
C TRP A 439 -15.21 -7.60 0.73
N VAL A 440 -14.98 -7.49 -0.58
CA VAL A 440 -16.00 -7.10 -1.56
C VAL A 440 -15.98 -8.10 -2.69
N GLN A 441 -17.03 -8.93 -2.81
CA GLN A 441 -17.10 -10.07 -3.71
C GLN A 441 -18.25 -9.96 -4.68
N PRO A 442 -18.02 -9.88 -6.00
CA PRO A 442 -19.09 -9.91 -6.99
C PRO A 442 -19.67 -11.33 -7.10
N SER A 443 -20.98 -11.45 -7.33
CA SER A 443 -21.68 -12.71 -7.60
C SER A 443 -21.20 -13.35 -8.90
N LEU A 444 -21.06 -14.67 -8.94
CA LEU A 444 -20.73 -15.42 -10.16
C LEU A 444 -21.82 -15.37 -11.23
N LEU A 445 -23.08 -15.17 -10.82
CA LEU A 445 -24.23 -15.20 -11.73
C LEU A 445 -24.60 -13.82 -12.28
N ASN A 446 -24.31 -12.77 -11.54
CA ASN A 446 -24.70 -11.41 -11.89
C ASN A 446 -23.72 -10.40 -11.27
N SER A 447 -22.86 -9.82 -12.09
CA SER A 447 -21.86 -8.82 -11.65
C SER A 447 -22.46 -7.55 -11.02
N LYS A 448 -23.78 -7.35 -11.10
CA LYS A 448 -24.47 -6.25 -10.41
C LYS A 448 -24.86 -6.61 -8.96
N ILE A 449 -24.73 -7.87 -8.55
CA ILE A 449 -24.93 -8.30 -7.18
C ILE A 449 -23.54 -8.43 -6.52
N ILE A 450 -23.36 -7.74 -5.41
CA ILE A 450 -22.11 -7.68 -4.68
C ILE A 450 -22.36 -8.00 -3.21
N PHE A 451 -21.46 -8.76 -2.60
CA PHE A 451 -21.39 -8.98 -1.17
C PHE A 451 -20.23 -8.17 -0.61
N SER A 452 -20.51 -7.34 0.38
CA SER A 452 -19.51 -6.49 1.03
C SER A 452 -19.54 -6.71 2.53
N GLU A 453 -18.39 -6.88 3.13
CA GLU A 453 -18.24 -6.95 4.57
C GLU A 453 -17.68 -5.64 5.10
N SER A 454 -18.25 -5.15 6.18
CA SER A 454 -17.69 -4.13 7.04
C SER A 454 -17.41 -4.69 8.43
N GLN A 455 -16.71 -3.90 9.24
CA GLN A 455 -16.14 -4.33 10.53
C GLN A 455 -17.05 -5.21 11.38
N GLY A 456 -16.49 -6.29 11.95
CA GLY A 456 -17.21 -7.17 12.86
C GLY A 456 -18.22 -8.07 12.18
N GLY A 457 -17.99 -8.40 10.90
CA GLY A 457 -18.81 -9.35 10.14
C GLY A 457 -20.16 -8.80 9.69
N GLU A 458 -20.31 -7.48 9.57
CA GLU A 458 -21.50 -6.88 8.98
C GLU A 458 -21.52 -7.09 7.47
N ILE A 459 -22.16 -8.17 7.03
CA ILE A 459 -22.22 -8.58 5.63
C ILE A 459 -23.46 -8.00 4.97
N THR A 460 -23.26 -7.24 3.91
CA THR A 460 -24.32 -6.59 3.11
C THR A 460 -24.32 -7.14 1.69
N LYS A 461 -25.51 -7.51 1.19
CA LYS A 461 -25.75 -7.76 -0.23
C LYS A 461 -26.21 -6.47 -0.87
N VAL A 462 -25.55 -6.04 -1.94
CA VAL A 462 -25.83 -4.81 -2.70
C VAL A 462 -26.25 -5.18 -4.11
N ASP A 463 -27.38 -4.64 -4.57
CA ASP A 463 -27.83 -4.74 -5.96
C ASP A 463 -27.58 -3.39 -6.67
N LEU A 464 -26.55 -3.35 -7.51
CA LEU A 464 -26.17 -2.15 -8.26
C LEU A 464 -27.20 -1.70 -9.30
N SER A 465 -28.15 -2.57 -9.70
CA SER A 465 -29.19 -2.22 -10.68
C SER A 465 -30.35 -1.47 -10.05
N THR A 466 -30.65 -1.74 -8.79
CA THR A 466 -31.74 -1.10 -8.04
C THR A 466 -31.25 -0.09 -7.01
N GLY A 467 -29.96 -0.16 -6.63
CA GLY A 467 -29.39 0.62 -5.53
C GLY A 467 -29.80 0.11 -4.14
N LEU A 468 -30.50 -1.02 -4.05
CA LEU A 468 -30.92 -1.60 -2.78
C LEU A 468 -29.78 -2.39 -2.13
N SER A 469 -29.70 -2.28 -0.80
CA SER A 469 -28.78 -3.05 0.03
C SER A 469 -29.48 -3.57 1.27
N TYR A 470 -29.08 -4.76 1.74
CA TYR A 470 -29.62 -5.35 2.96
C TYR A 470 -28.63 -6.31 3.60
N GLY A 471 -28.62 -6.37 4.95
CA GLY A 471 -27.76 -7.25 5.71
C GLY A 471 -28.12 -8.72 5.50
N VAL A 472 -27.10 -9.54 5.25
CA VAL A 472 -27.24 -11.00 5.04
C VAL A 472 -26.39 -11.82 5.98
N ARG A 473 -25.84 -11.23 7.06
CA ARG A 473 -25.05 -11.95 8.06
C ARG A 473 -25.85 -13.09 8.68
N PRO A 474 -25.27 -14.31 8.89
CA PRO A 474 -25.91 -15.40 9.62
C PRO A 474 -26.39 -14.98 11.01
N LYS A 475 -27.64 -15.23 11.31
CA LYS A 475 -28.22 -14.92 12.61
C LYS A 475 -27.99 -16.09 13.58
N LYS A 476 -27.78 -15.76 14.84
CA LYS A 476 -27.76 -16.70 15.94
C LYS A 476 -29.13 -17.38 16.07
N LEU A 477 -29.12 -18.71 16.22
CA LEU A 477 -30.34 -19.46 16.54
C LEU A 477 -30.57 -19.51 18.06
N GLU A 478 -31.79 -19.77 18.48
CA GLU A 478 -32.11 -19.94 19.90
C GLU A 478 -31.31 -21.11 20.48
N GLY A 479 -30.66 -20.88 21.59
CA GLY A 479 -29.79 -21.88 22.26
C GLY A 479 -28.33 -21.92 21.76
N ASP A 480 -27.98 -21.20 20.68
CA ASP A 480 -26.58 -21.10 20.24
C ASP A 480 -25.78 -20.15 21.14
N GLU A 481 -24.48 -20.37 21.23
CA GLU A 481 -23.52 -19.39 21.76
C GLU A 481 -23.47 -18.12 20.88
N GLU A 482 -23.03 -16.99 21.46
CA GLU A 482 -22.79 -15.77 20.67
C GLU A 482 -21.76 -16.03 19.56
N HIS A 483 -22.07 -15.55 18.35
CA HIS A 483 -21.15 -15.64 17.24
C HIS A 483 -20.01 -14.63 17.44
N ARG A 484 -18.77 -15.13 17.44
CA ARG A 484 -17.56 -14.31 17.53
C ARG A 484 -17.12 -13.94 16.12
N TRP A 485 -17.51 -12.75 15.66
CA TRP A 485 -17.13 -12.23 14.35
C TRP A 485 -15.76 -11.53 14.45
N ASN A 486 -14.85 -11.88 13.54
CA ASN A 486 -13.60 -11.14 13.43
C ASN A 486 -13.86 -9.72 12.93
N TRP A 487 -12.95 -8.79 13.23
CA TRP A 487 -12.94 -7.46 12.63
C TRP A 487 -12.98 -7.55 11.09
N ASN A 488 -12.17 -8.43 10.51
CA ASN A 488 -12.05 -8.75 9.09
C ASN A 488 -12.61 -10.16 8.85
N THR A 489 -13.90 -10.26 8.76
CA THR A 489 -14.61 -11.54 8.57
C THR A 489 -14.57 -11.99 7.11
N PRO A 490 -14.22 -13.26 6.82
CA PRO A 490 -14.11 -13.73 5.45
C PRO A 490 -15.47 -13.86 4.76
N ILE A 491 -15.55 -13.41 3.50
CA ILE A 491 -16.60 -13.73 2.54
C ILE A 491 -15.97 -14.43 1.34
N VAL A 492 -16.46 -15.61 1.01
CA VAL A 492 -15.97 -16.38 -0.13
C VAL A 492 -17.12 -16.76 -1.05
N VAL A 493 -17.07 -16.26 -2.27
CA VAL A 493 -17.93 -16.73 -3.37
C VAL A 493 -17.29 -18.00 -3.93
N GLY A 494 -18.05 -19.09 -3.94
CA GLY A 494 -17.59 -20.38 -4.44
C GLY A 494 -17.18 -20.33 -5.91
N THR A 495 -16.42 -21.30 -6.36
CA THR A 495 -15.76 -21.29 -7.67
C THR A 495 -16.60 -21.83 -8.83
N SER A 496 -17.75 -22.43 -8.56
CA SER A 496 -18.58 -23.13 -9.57
C SER A 496 -20.06 -22.78 -9.45
N VAL A 497 -20.71 -22.72 -10.61
CA VAL A 497 -22.17 -22.61 -10.74
C VAL A 497 -22.77 -23.97 -10.98
N LYS A 498 -23.82 -24.32 -10.24
CA LYS A 498 -24.62 -25.56 -10.37
C LYS A 498 -26.08 -25.24 -10.64
N LYS A 499 -26.85 -26.26 -10.89
CA LYS A 499 -28.32 -26.19 -10.89
C LYS A 499 -28.84 -26.75 -9.57
N ASN A 500 -29.76 -26.03 -8.92
CA ASN A 500 -30.51 -26.56 -7.78
C ASN A 500 -31.61 -27.54 -8.22
N ALA A 501 -32.36 -28.11 -7.27
CA ALA A 501 -33.45 -29.03 -7.54
C ALA A 501 -34.54 -28.45 -8.48
N ALA A 502 -34.70 -27.13 -8.53
CA ALA A 502 -35.63 -26.45 -9.43
C ALA A 502 -35.00 -26.10 -10.80
N GLY A 503 -33.77 -26.58 -11.10
CA GLY A 503 -33.04 -26.28 -12.32
C GLY A 503 -32.43 -24.90 -12.43
N LYS A 504 -32.53 -24.08 -11.41
CA LYS A 504 -31.98 -22.69 -11.37
C LYS A 504 -30.48 -22.71 -11.09
N PRO A 505 -29.68 -21.88 -11.78
CA PRO A 505 -28.25 -21.75 -11.47
C PRO A 505 -28.06 -21.17 -10.06
N VAL A 506 -27.17 -21.78 -9.28
CA VAL A 506 -26.78 -21.37 -7.94
C VAL A 506 -25.28 -21.58 -7.75
N TYR A 507 -24.69 -20.87 -6.80
CA TYR A 507 -23.32 -21.04 -6.32
C TYR A 507 -23.30 -21.04 -4.79
N ASN A 508 -22.21 -21.50 -4.22
CA ASN A 508 -22.05 -21.45 -2.77
C ASN A 508 -21.44 -20.09 -2.35
N LEU A 509 -21.99 -19.54 -1.29
CA LEU A 509 -21.44 -18.39 -0.56
C LEU A 509 -21.05 -18.87 0.83
N TYR A 510 -19.85 -18.48 1.30
CA TYR A 510 -19.34 -18.85 2.62
C TYR A 510 -18.98 -17.61 3.42
N THR A 511 -19.18 -17.71 4.74
CA THR A 511 -18.66 -16.79 5.76
C THR A 511 -18.41 -17.54 7.05
N ALA A 512 -17.72 -16.92 8.01
CA ALA A 512 -17.46 -17.57 9.29
C ALA A 512 -17.33 -16.61 10.46
N ALA A 513 -17.79 -17.08 11.62
CA ALA A 513 -17.45 -16.60 12.96
C ALA A 513 -16.47 -17.62 13.61
N GLN A 514 -16.82 -18.28 14.70
CA GLN A 514 -16.14 -19.51 15.15
C GLN A 514 -16.64 -20.76 14.39
N TYR A 515 -17.77 -20.63 13.69
CA TYR A 515 -18.37 -21.64 12.83
C TYR A 515 -18.29 -21.21 11.37
N VAL A 516 -18.21 -22.19 10.45
CA VAL A 516 -18.36 -21.94 9.01
C VAL A 516 -19.83 -22.01 8.62
N PHE A 517 -20.30 -21.01 7.89
CA PHE A 517 -21.65 -20.92 7.33
C PHE A 517 -21.61 -20.98 5.81
N LYS A 518 -22.59 -21.68 5.23
CA LYS A 518 -22.78 -21.84 3.79
C LYS A 518 -24.20 -21.43 3.39
N SER A 519 -24.30 -20.69 2.28
CA SER A 519 -25.54 -20.34 1.62
C SER A 519 -25.48 -20.69 0.13
N ASN A 520 -26.60 -21.02 -0.49
CA ASN A 520 -26.76 -21.23 -1.93
C ASN A 520 -27.89 -20.37 -2.54
N ASP A 521 -28.32 -19.35 -1.80
CA ASP A 521 -29.40 -18.43 -2.16
C ASP A 521 -29.06 -16.97 -1.88
N ASP A 522 -27.79 -16.61 -2.12
CA ASP A 522 -27.27 -15.25 -1.95
C ASP A 522 -27.36 -14.74 -0.49
N GLY A 523 -27.15 -15.58 0.49
CA GLY A 523 -27.14 -15.22 1.90
C GLY A 523 -28.52 -15.02 2.53
N LYS A 524 -29.62 -15.41 1.86
CA LYS A 524 -30.96 -15.34 2.45
C LYS A 524 -31.11 -16.39 3.56
N ASN A 525 -30.62 -17.60 3.34
CA ASN A 525 -30.59 -18.68 4.31
C ASN A 525 -29.15 -19.21 4.46
N TRP A 526 -28.78 -19.49 5.70
CA TRP A 526 -27.46 -20.01 6.04
C TRP A 526 -27.56 -21.36 6.74
N GLN A 527 -26.68 -22.27 6.37
CA GLN A 527 -26.45 -23.53 7.03
C GLN A 527 -25.11 -23.49 7.76
N ARG A 528 -25.09 -23.77 9.07
CA ARG A 528 -23.85 -24.04 9.79
C ARG A 528 -23.31 -25.38 9.38
N ILE A 529 -22.09 -25.45 8.88
CA ILE A 529 -21.46 -26.66 8.34
C ILE A 529 -20.21 -27.09 9.13
N SER A 530 -19.98 -26.52 10.32
CA SER A 530 -18.88 -26.92 11.20
C SER A 530 -19.26 -26.86 12.67
N PRO A 531 -18.55 -27.58 13.55
CA PRO A 531 -18.44 -27.24 14.96
C PRO A 531 -17.63 -25.92 15.14
N ASP A 532 -17.37 -25.50 16.39
CA ASP A 532 -16.35 -24.48 16.68
C ASP A 532 -14.99 -25.00 16.22
N LEU A 533 -14.36 -24.29 15.27
CA LEU A 533 -13.08 -24.69 14.65
C LEU A 533 -11.88 -24.01 15.32
N THR A 534 -12.11 -23.15 16.30
CA THR A 534 -11.10 -22.39 17.03
C THR A 534 -10.55 -23.18 18.22
N THR A 535 -9.62 -22.60 18.97
CA THR A 535 -9.19 -23.19 20.25
C THR A 535 -10.19 -22.96 21.38
N ASN A 536 -11.17 -22.07 21.16
CA ASN A 536 -12.18 -21.64 22.14
C ASN A 536 -11.58 -21.28 23.53
N ASN A 537 -10.45 -20.54 23.52
CA ASN A 537 -9.71 -20.22 24.73
C ASN A 537 -10.39 -19.10 25.55
N PRO A 538 -10.96 -19.39 26.74
CA PRO A 538 -11.69 -18.41 27.54
C PRO A 538 -10.82 -17.24 28.04
N ASN A 539 -9.48 -17.41 28.08
CA ASN A 539 -8.55 -16.35 28.46
C ASN A 539 -8.29 -15.34 27.34
N LYS A 540 -8.82 -15.60 26.14
CA LYS A 540 -8.67 -14.70 24.98
C LYS A 540 -10.02 -14.17 24.47
N ILE A 541 -11.12 -14.78 24.88
CA ILE A 541 -12.48 -14.39 24.49
C ILE A 541 -13.01 -13.33 25.44
N ASN A 542 -13.58 -12.23 24.91
CA ASN A 542 -14.19 -11.13 25.67
C ASN A 542 -13.22 -10.53 26.71
N GLN A 543 -11.97 -10.29 26.32
CA GLN A 543 -10.93 -9.78 27.21
C GLN A 543 -10.68 -8.27 27.08
N ALA A 544 -11.28 -7.60 26.09
CA ALA A 544 -11.05 -6.19 25.80
C ALA A 544 -11.24 -5.29 27.02
N GLU A 545 -12.38 -5.38 27.70
CA GLU A 545 -12.70 -4.56 28.88
C GLU A 545 -11.88 -4.97 30.12
N LYS A 546 -11.65 -6.27 30.32
CA LYS A 546 -10.90 -6.79 31.50
C LYS A 546 -9.43 -6.36 31.50
N ASN A 547 -8.88 -6.05 30.32
CA ASN A 547 -7.49 -5.67 30.13
C ASN A 547 -7.31 -4.21 29.69
N ALA A 548 -8.33 -3.38 29.78
CA ALA A 548 -8.38 -2.03 29.26
C ALA A 548 -7.35 -1.05 29.87
N GLY A 549 -6.91 -1.29 31.11
CA GLY A 549 -6.17 -0.29 31.86
C GLY A 549 -7.08 0.90 32.21
N ILE A 550 -6.66 2.13 31.85
CA ILE A 550 -7.48 3.34 32.08
C ILE A 550 -8.54 3.49 31.00
N THR A 551 -8.17 3.35 29.75
CA THR A 551 -9.09 3.46 28.59
C THR A 551 -8.95 2.23 27.72
N GLY A 552 -10.03 1.48 27.57
CA GLY A 552 -10.09 0.30 26.70
C GLY A 552 -10.36 0.65 25.25
N ASP A 553 -10.00 -0.29 24.38
CA ASP A 553 -10.44 -0.32 22.98
C ASP A 553 -11.28 -1.59 22.79
N ASN A 554 -12.56 -1.43 22.48
CA ASN A 554 -13.51 -2.52 22.26
C ASN A 554 -14.36 -2.21 21.02
N THR A 555 -13.75 -2.38 19.86
CA THR A 555 -14.32 -2.02 18.56
C THR A 555 -14.61 -3.24 17.67
N SER A 556 -14.61 -4.44 18.25
CA SER A 556 -14.57 -5.77 17.60
C SER A 556 -13.24 -6.17 16.96
N ALA A 557 -12.28 -5.25 16.89
CA ALA A 557 -10.90 -5.57 16.47
C ALA A 557 -10.19 -6.48 17.52
N GLU A 558 -10.70 -6.55 18.70
CA GLU A 558 -10.26 -7.36 19.85
C GLU A 558 -10.98 -8.72 19.91
N ASN A 559 -11.93 -9.00 19.03
CA ASN A 559 -12.56 -10.33 18.93
C ASN A 559 -11.51 -11.36 18.51
N HIS A 560 -11.45 -12.46 19.24
CA HIS A 560 -10.45 -13.51 19.08
C HIS A 560 -11.08 -14.89 19.22
N CYS A 561 -10.36 -15.95 18.81
CA CYS A 561 -10.86 -17.28 18.60
C CYS A 561 -11.97 -17.27 17.53
N THR A 562 -11.59 -16.75 16.35
CA THR A 562 -12.47 -16.61 15.18
C THR A 562 -11.82 -17.23 13.95
N ILE A 563 -12.61 -17.58 12.96
CA ILE A 563 -12.11 -17.99 11.65
C ILE A 563 -11.82 -16.73 10.84
N PHE A 564 -10.56 -16.58 10.43
CA PHE A 564 -10.08 -15.40 9.70
C PHE A 564 -10.03 -15.60 8.18
N THR A 565 -9.82 -16.83 7.73
CA THR A 565 -9.73 -17.15 6.30
C THR A 565 -10.41 -18.45 5.95
N ILE A 566 -11.08 -18.47 4.80
CA ILE A 566 -11.71 -19.65 4.21
C ILE A 566 -11.30 -19.74 2.76
N THR A 567 -11.07 -20.95 2.28
CA THR A 567 -10.91 -21.19 0.85
C THR A 567 -11.57 -22.51 0.44
N GLN A 568 -12.25 -22.52 -0.69
CA GLN A 568 -12.86 -23.70 -1.30
C GLN A 568 -11.97 -24.16 -2.45
N ASP A 569 -11.77 -25.48 -2.56
CA ASP A 569 -11.05 -26.07 -3.70
C ASP A 569 -11.76 -25.73 -5.02
N PRO A 570 -11.05 -25.16 -6.01
CA PRO A 570 -11.64 -24.79 -7.29
C PRO A 570 -12.15 -25.96 -8.13
N LYS A 571 -11.70 -27.19 -7.84
CA LYS A 571 -12.07 -28.43 -8.56
C LYS A 571 -13.03 -29.32 -7.80
N ASN A 572 -13.12 -29.15 -6.46
CA ASN A 572 -14.01 -29.98 -5.62
C ASN A 572 -14.61 -29.16 -4.46
N GLU A 573 -15.86 -28.78 -4.60
CA GLU A 573 -16.57 -27.95 -3.62
C GLU A 573 -16.72 -28.57 -2.22
N ASN A 574 -16.52 -29.86 -2.06
CA ASN A 574 -16.56 -30.54 -0.75
C ASN A 574 -15.25 -30.36 0.04
N ILE A 575 -14.20 -29.88 -0.62
CA ILE A 575 -12.92 -29.60 0.02
C ILE A 575 -12.88 -28.13 0.40
N ILE A 576 -12.88 -27.85 1.71
CA ILE A 576 -12.86 -26.51 2.26
C ILE A 576 -11.78 -26.45 3.35
N TRP A 577 -10.99 -25.40 3.32
CA TRP A 577 -10.03 -25.06 4.36
C TRP A 577 -10.47 -23.83 5.13
N ALA A 578 -10.25 -23.82 6.43
CA ALA A 578 -10.49 -22.69 7.30
C ALA A 578 -9.28 -22.46 8.21
N GLY A 579 -8.83 -21.21 8.30
CA GLY A 579 -7.73 -20.79 9.16
C GLY A 579 -8.23 -19.83 10.24
N THR A 580 -7.75 -20.02 11.47
CA THR A 580 -8.17 -19.21 12.62
C THR A 580 -7.10 -18.22 13.07
N ASP A 581 -7.53 -17.19 13.79
CA ASP A 581 -6.66 -16.19 14.43
C ASP A 581 -5.89 -16.73 15.65
N ASP A 582 -6.26 -17.91 16.12
CA ASP A 582 -5.62 -18.61 17.24
C ASP A 582 -4.86 -19.88 16.82
N GLY A 583 -4.61 -20.04 15.50
CA GLY A 583 -3.62 -20.96 14.94
C GLY A 583 -4.15 -22.31 14.48
N ASN A 584 -5.45 -22.56 14.43
CA ASN A 584 -5.97 -23.79 13.86
C ASN A 584 -6.06 -23.69 12.32
N LEU A 585 -5.63 -24.77 11.64
CA LEU A 585 -5.80 -24.93 10.21
C LEU A 585 -6.68 -26.16 9.92
N GLN A 586 -7.93 -25.94 9.65
CA GLN A 586 -8.96 -26.95 9.57
C GLN A 586 -9.29 -27.34 8.12
N LEU A 587 -9.46 -28.62 7.87
CA LEU A 587 -9.80 -29.20 6.57
C LEU A 587 -11.06 -30.07 6.68
N THR A 588 -12.00 -29.86 5.77
CA THR A 588 -13.05 -30.83 5.45
C THR A 588 -12.89 -31.36 4.04
N MET A 589 -13.19 -32.64 3.84
CA MET A 589 -13.17 -33.32 2.55
C MET A 589 -14.58 -33.75 2.09
N ASP A 590 -15.59 -33.52 2.92
CA ASP A 590 -16.97 -34.05 2.77
C ASP A 590 -18.04 -32.97 2.85
N GLY A 591 -17.64 -31.69 2.59
CA GLY A 591 -18.55 -30.53 2.57
C GLY A 591 -18.95 -30.04 3.93
N GLY A 592 -18.15 -30.29 4.96
CA GLY A 592 -18.34 -29.80 6.31
C GLY A 592 -18.92 -30.81 7.31
N LYS A 593 -19.11 -32.08 6.94
CA LYS A 593 -19.60 -33.10 7.86
C LYS A 593 -18.55 -33.49 8.90
N THR A 594 -17.28 -33.54 8.48
CA THR A 594 -16.12 -33.80 9.34
C THR A 594 -15.03 -32.78 9.10
N TRP A 595 -14.28 -32.46 10.14
CA TRP A 595 -13.16 -31.50 10.09
C TRP A 595 -11.93 -32.05 10.80
N GLU A 596 -10.75 -31.79 10.23
CA GLU A 596 -9.46 -32.24 10.74
C GLU A 596 -8.48 -31.06 10.84
N ASN A 597 -7.84 -30.89 12.01
CA ASN A 597 -6.83 -29.85 12.20
C ASN A 597 -5.46 -30.30 11.65
N LYS A 598 -4.93 -29.58 10.68
CA LYS A 598 -3.65 -29.82 10.02
C LYS A 598 -2.50 -28.94 10.50
N ALA A 599 -2.72 -28.06 11.48
CA ALA A 599 -1.74 -27.07 11.94
C ALA A 599 -0.47 -27.69 12.57
N ALA A 600 -0.58 -28.84 13.24
CA ALA A 600 0.54 -29.49 13.92
C ALA A 600 1.74 -29.78 12.98
N GLY A 601 1.48 -30.02 11.70
CA GLY A 601 2.52 -30.21 10.70
C GLY A 601 3.29 -28.92 10.39
N ILE A 602 2.63 -27.76 10.48
CA ILE A 602 3.23 -26.45 10.25
C ILE A 602 4.24 -26.13 11.39
N TRP A 603 3.87 -26.39 12.63
CA TRP A 603 4.72 -26.08 13.79
C TRP A 603 6.04 -26.85 13.74
N LYS A 604 6.05 -28.05 13.19
CA LYS A 604 7.26 -28.85 12.98
C LYS A 604 8.28 -28.22 11.99
N THR A 605 7.85 -27.22 11.21
CA THR A 605 8.73 -26.48 10.30
C THR A 605 9.48 -25.34 10.97
N GLY A 606 9.23 -25.09 12.27
CA GLY A 606 9.82 -23.99 13.05
C GLY A 606 9.04 -22.68 12.93
N VAL A 607 7.76 -22.74 12.55
CA VAL A 607 6.79 -21.65 12.77
C VAL A 607 6.31 -21.77 14.22
N PRO A 608 6.21 -20.67 15.01
CA PRO A 608 5.69 -20.71 16.37
C PRO A 608 4.28 -21.29 16.43
N GLU A 609 3.99 -22.10 17.45
CA GLU A 609 2.66 -22.67 17.63
C GLU A 609 1.59 -21.59 17.87
N ASN A 610 0.37 -21.87 17.44
CA ASN A 610 -0.78 -20.98 17.57
C ASN A 610 -0.61 -19.62 16.86
N THR A 611 0.26 -19.54 15.85
CA THR A 611 0.41 -18.36 14.99
C THR A 611 -0.84 -18.19 14.14
N TRP A 612 -1.35 -16.97 14.03
CA TRP A 612 -2.53 -16.60 13.24
C TRP A 612 -2.38 -17.02 11.78
N ILE A 613 -3.37 -17.71 11.23
CA ILE A 613 -3.42 -18.11 9.82
C ILE A 613 -3.96 -16.92 9.00
N SER A 614 -3.09 -16.21 8.30
CA SER A 614 -3.47 -14.98 7.58
C SER A 614 -4.08 -15.23 6.20
N SER A 615 -3.65 -16.28 5.48
CA SER A 615 -4.24 -16.64 4.17
C SER A 615 -4.01 -18.12 3.85
N ILE A 616 -4.93 -18.71 3.09
CA ILE A 616 -4.83 -20.05 2.53
C ILE A 616 -5.08 -19.97 1.03
N GLU A 617 -4.18 -20.56 0.24
CA GLU A 617 -4.33 -20.71 -1.21
C GLU A 617 -4.30 -22.18 -1.59
N ILE A 618 -5.30 -22.65 -2.31
CA ILE A 618 -5.32 -23.96 -2.94
C ILE A 618 -4.90 -23.79 -4.40
N SER A 619 -3.87 -24.51 -4.82
CA SER A 619 -3.43 -24.47 -6.21
C SER A 619 -4.56 -24.81 -7.18
N SER A 620 -4.78 -23.95 -8.17
CA SER A 620 -5.70 -24.22 -9.27
C SER A 620 -5.19 -25.32 -10.20
N LEU A 621 -3.89 -25.63 -10.15
CA LEU A 621 -3.23 -26.65 -10.97
C LEU A 621 -3.28 -28.03 -10.31
N ASP A 622 -3.12 -28.10 -8.98
CA ASP A 622 -3.13 -29.34 -8.18
C ASP A 622 -3.80 -29.14 -6.82
N SER A 623 -4.98 -29.68 -6.60
CA SER A 623 -5.75 -29.61 -5.36
C SER A 623 -5.06 -30.22 -4.11
N LYS A 624 -3.92 -30.90 -4.26
CA LYS A 624 -3.11 -31.37 -3.14
C LYS A 624 -2.10 -30.34 -2.68
N ARG A 625 -1.83 -29.34 -3.49
CA ARG A 625 -0.87 -28.29 -3.20
C ARG A 625 -1.56 -27.11 -2.51
N ILE A 626 -1.14 -26.84 -1.30
CA ILE A 626 -1.70 -25.80 -0.43
C ILE A 626 -0.59 -24.88 0.00
N TYR A 627 -0.85 -23.57 -0.03
CA TYR A 627 0.03 -22.56 0.50
C TYR A 627 -0.68 -21.88 1.68
N VAL A 628 0.07 -21.60 2.74
CA VAL A 628 -0.45 -20.90 3.91
C VAL A 628 0.53 -19.82 4.32
N THR A 629 0.02 -18.61 4.57
CA THR A 629 0.76 -17.55 5.24
C THR A 629 0.31 -17.43 6.69
N LEU A 630 1.26 -17.05 7.56
CA LEU A 630 1.02 -16.95 8.99
C LEU A 630 1.60 -15.64 9.50
N ASP A 631 0.91 -15.04 10.46
CA ASP A 631 1.19 -13.73 11.00
C ASP A 631 1.33 -13.79 12.54
N ASN A 632 2.53 -13.51 13.03
CA ASN A 632 2.84 -13.56 14.46
C ASN A 632 3.19 -12.18 15.05
N HIS A 633 2.93 -11.09 14.30
CA HIS A 633 3.32 -9.73 14.72
C HIS A 633 2.64 -9.30 16.02
N MET A 634 1.41 -9.77 16.29
CA MET A 634 0.69 -9.46 17.54
C MET A 634 1.30 -10.10 18.80
N TYR A 635 2.33 -10.93 18.61
CA TYR A 635 3.20 -11.44 19.67
C TYR A 635 4.61 -10.82 19.63
N GLY A 636 4.81 -9.74 18.83
CA GLY A 636 6.09 -9.04 18.68
C GLY A 636 7.07 -9.72 17.73
N ASP A 637 6.62 -10.68 16.95
CA ASP A 637 7.43 -11.43 15.99
C ASP A 637 7.12 -10.99 14.55
N MET A 638 8.02 -10.21 13.96
CA MET A 638 7.86 -9.60 12.63
C MET A 638 8.40 -10.48 11.49
N HIS A 639 8.74 -11.75 11.74
CA HIS A 639 9.26 -12.64 10.72
C HIS A 639 8.20 -13.02 9.69
N THR A 640 8.67 -13.24 8.46
CA THR A 640 7.81 -13.73 7.36
C THR A 640 7.63 -15.24 7.46
N TYR A 641 6.40 -15.68 7.67
CA TYR A 641 6.05 -17.10 7.70
C TYR A 641 5.13 -17.45 6.53
N ALA A 642 5.61 -18.31 5.65
CA ALA A 642 4.85 -18.90 4.56
C ALA A 642 5.29 -20.37 4.38
N VAL A 643 4.32 -21.25 4.21
CA VAL A 643 4.53 -22.71 4.09
C VAL A 643 3.76 -23.27 2.90
N MET A 644 4.24 -24.41 2.39
CA MET A 644 3.61 -25.16 1.30
C MET A 644 3.48 -26.63 1.69
N SER A 645 2.34 -27.23 1.35
CA SER A 645 2.14 -28.66 1.33
C SER A 645 1.86 -29.13 -0.10
N THR A 646 2.30 -30.35 -0.47
CA THR A 646 1.98 -31.01 -1.73
C THR A 646 1.14 -32.28 -1.55
N ASP A 647 0.69 -32.53 -0.31
CA ASP A 647 -0.03 -33.74 0.10
C ASP A 647 -1.27 -33.44 0.97
N ARG A 648 -1.93 -32.28 0.73
CA ARG A 648 -3.10 -31.81 1.47
C ARG A 648 -2.84 -31.63 2.96
N GLY A 649 -1.70 -31.02 3.32
CA GLY A 649 -1.39 -30.66 4.70
C GLY A 649 -0.90 -31.81 5.57
N ASN A 650 -0.56 -32.97 5.02
CA ASN A 650 0.06 -34.05 5.79
C ASN A 650 1.53 -33.72 6.11
N THR A 651 2.23 -33.09 5.16
CA THR A 651 3.60 -32.59 5.35
C THR A 651 3.70 -31.13 4.87
N TRP A 652 4.60 -30.36 5.49
CA TRP A 652 4.79 -28.95 5.18
C TRP A 652 6.27 -28.59 4.99
N LYS A 653 6.53 -27.66 4.07
CA LYS A 653 7.82 -27.02 3.83
C LYS A 653 7.68 -25.53 4.09
N LYS A 654 8.53 -24.96 4.96
CA LYS A 654 8.61 -23.51 5.16
C LYS A 654 9.47 -22.87 4.05
N PHE A 655 9.00 -21.76 3.49
CA PHE A 655 9.83 -20.91 2.64
C PHE A 655 10.78 -20.06 3.49
N SER A 656 11.96 -19.79 2.98
CA SER A 656 12.94 -18.93 3.61
C SER A 656 13.72 -18.13 2.57
N SER A 657 14.06 -16.90 2.91
CA SER A 657 14.88 -16.02 2.08
C SER A 657 15.48 -14.91 2.94
N SER A 658 16.74 -14.53 2.66
CA SER A 658 17.36 -13.34 3.26
C SER A 658 16.72 -12.03 2.77
N GLU A 659 15.94 -12.06 1.68
CA GLU A 659 15.21 -10.92 1.16
C GLU A 659 13.92 -10.64 1.95
N PHE A 660 13.38 -11.63 2.68
CA PHE A 660 12.11 -11.50 3.39
C PHE A 660 12.19 -10.44 4.49
N THR A 661 11.20 -9.56 4.50
CA THR A 661 10.99 -8.56 5.55
C THR A 661 9.50 -8.36 5.77
N GLY A 662 9.13 -8.12 7.02
CA GLY A 662 7.75 -7.98 7.44
C GLY A 662 7.00 -9.31 7.51
N PHE A 663 5.97 -9.37 8.32
CA PHE A 663 5.10 -10.53 8.45
C PHE A 663 4.25 -10.74 7.19
N ALA A 664 3.86 -12.00 6.94
CA ALA A 664 3.19 -12.39 5.71
C ALA A 664 1.67 -12.22 5.78
N HIS A 665 1.09 -11.69 4.70
CA HIS A 665 -0.36 -11.52 4.56
C HIS A 665 -0.96 -12.50 3.57
N VAL A 666 -0.32 -12.70 2.43
CA VAL A 666 -0.91 -13.43 1.31
C VAL A 666 0.17 -14.08 0.45
N ILE A 667 -0.11 -15.29 -0.02
CA ILE A 667 0.68 -15.95 -1.06
C ILE A 667 -0.26 -16.38 -2.19
N ARG A 668 0.20 -16.25 -3.44
CA ARG A 668 -0.55 -16.71 -4.64
C ARG A 668 0.35 -17.47 -5.57
N GLU A 669 -0.14 -18.63 -6.02
CA GLU A 669 0.43 -19.37 -7.14
C GLU A 669 -0.11 -18.80 -8.45
N ASP A 670 0.72 -18.72 -9.49
CA ASP A 670 0.23 -18.38 -10.81
C ASP A 670 -0.69 -19.47 -11.35
N ILE A 671 -1.82 -19.04 -11.95
CA ILE A 671 -2.88 -19.95 -12.43
C ILE A 671 -2.47 -20.83 -13.64
N VAL A 672 -1.27 -20.59 -14.20
CA VAL A 672 -0.74 -21.30 -15.39
C VAL A 672 0.58 -22.00 -15.10
N ASN A 673 1.38 -21.50 -14.16
CA ASN A 673 2.72 -22.01 -13.90
C ASN A 673 3.00 -22.11 -12.39
N GLU A 674 3.06 -23.34 -11.89
CA GLU A 674 3.29 -23.67 -10.47
C GLU A 674 4.60 -23.14 -9.86
N LYS A 675 5.57 -22.78 -10.71
CA LYS A 675 6.85 -22.24 -10.25
C LYS A 675 6.83 -20.74 -10.05
N LEU A 676 5.82 -20.04 -10.57
CA LEU A 676 5.68 -18.59 -10.40
C LEU A 676 4.78 -18.32 -9.19
N LEU A 677 5.40 -17.76 -8.13
CA LEU A 677 4.72 -17.45 -6.88
C LEU A 677 4.88 -15.97 -6.54
N PHE A 678 3.85 -15.41 -5.90
CA PHE A 678 3.82 -14.05 -5.37
C PHE A 678 3.52 -14.08 -3.88
N LEU A 679 4.33 -13.41 -3.07
CA LEU A 679 4.17 -13.31 -1.61
C LEU A 679 4.07 -11.84 -1.20
N GLY A 680 2.95 -11.45 -0.60
CA GLY A 680 2.71 -10.13 -0.03
C GLY A 680 3.00 -10.12 1.46
N THR A 681 3.78 -9.12 1.90
CA THR A 681 4.12 -8.90 3.31
C THR A 681 3.84 -7.45 3.70
N GLU A 682 3.97 -7.16 5.00
CA GLU A 682 3.91 -5.79 5.53
C GLU A 682 5.00 -4.87 4.95
N MET A 683 6.07 -5.44 4.39
CA MET A 683 7.24 -4.70 3.90
C MET A 683 7.62 -5.06 2.46
N GLY A 684 6.67 -5.48 1.63
CA GLY A 684 6.93 -5.68 0.21
C GLY A 684 6.17 -6.80 -0.48
N LEU A 685 6.34 -6.82 -1.81
CA LEU A 685 5.95 -7.94 -2.68
C LEU A 685 7.19 -8.73 -3.06
N PHE A 686 7.15 -10.04 -2.86
CA PHE A 686 8.21 -10.96 -3.25
C PHE A 686 7.74 -11.89 -4.35
N ILE A 687 8.66 -12.23 -5.26
CA ILE A 687 8.39 -13.08 -6.42
C ILE A 687 9.36 -14.25 -6.42
N SER A 688 8.86 -15.45 -6.68
CA SER A 688 9.66 -16.63 -7.00
C SER A 688 9.36 -17.11 -8.41
N LEU A 689 10.41 -17.47 -9.15
CA LEU A 689 10.32 -18.05 -10.50
C LEU A 689 10.67 -19.55 -10.52
N ASP A 690 10.85 -20.17 -9.35
CA ASP A 690 11.34 -21.55 -9.20
C ASP A 690 10.60 -22.37 -8.13
N GLY A 691 9.33 -22.03 -7.88
CA GLY A 691 8.47 -22.74 -6.94
C GLY A 691 8.82 -22.50 -5.48
N GLY A 692 9.34 -21.31 -5.15
CA GLY A 692 9.66 -20.89 -3.80
C GLY A 692 11.02 -21.34 -3.28
N ASN A 693 11.93 -21.80 -4.15
CA ASN A 693 13.30 -22.09 -3.73
C ASN A 693 14.15 -20.82 -3.60
N ASN A 694 13.93 -19.84 -4.48
CA ASN A 694 14.54 -18.52 -4.39
C ASN A 694 13.47 -17.44 -4.48
N TRP A 695 13.62 -16.38 -3.70
CA TRP A 695 12.72 -15.24 -3.64
C TRP A 695 13.47 -13.94 -3.86
N MET A 696 12.81 -12.97 -4.48
CA MET A 696 13.35 -11.64 -4.68
C MET A 696 12.27 -10.60 -4.42
N ARG A 697 12.63 -9.49 -3.79
CA ARG A 697 11.72 -8.34 -3.61
C ARG A 697 11.39 -7.75 -4.98
N SER A 698 10.13 -7.50 -5.26
CA SER A 698 9.75 -6.77 -6.46
C SER A 698 10.20 -5.31 -6.36
N LYS A 699 10.65 -4.76 -7.48
CA LYS A 699 11.02 -3.34 -7.62
C LYS A 699 10.36 -2.82 -8.90
N TYR A 700 9.06 -3.08 -9.04
CA TYR A 700 8.31 -2.55 -10.19
C TYR A 700 8.39 -1.02 -10.22
N GLN A 701 8.54 -0.46 -11.41
CA GLN A 701 8.44 0.99 -11.58
C GLN A 701 7.07 1.49 -11.12
N ASN A 702 7.01 2.64 -10.49
CA ASN A 702 5.84 3.32 -9.94
C ASN A 702 5.21 2.65 -8.70
N MET A 703 5.82 1.61 -8.12
CA MET A 703 5.38 1.01 -6.87
C MET A 703 6.49 1.12 -5.82
N PRO A 704 6.18 1.51 -4.57
CA PRO A 704 7.17 1.52 -3.49
C PRO A 704 7.80 0.15 -3.26
N TRP A 705 9.11 0.12 -2.95
CA TRP A 705 9.83 -1.14 -2.69
C TRP A 705 9.38 -1.82 -1.39
N TYR A 706 8.98 -1.04 -0.40
CA TYR A 706 8.49 -1.48 0.92
C TYR A 706 6.99 -1.27 1.04
N ASN A 707 6.26 -1.58 -0.03
CA ASN A 707 4.80 -1.44 -0.07
C ASN A 707 4.13 -2.47 0.85
N LEU A 708 3.12 -2.06 1.60
CA LEU A 708 2.32 -2.92 2.49
C LEU A 708 1.33 -3.72 1.64
N VAL A 709 1.68 -4.96 1.27
CA VAL A 709 0.87 -5.78 0.36
C VAL A 709 -0.04 -6.70 1.16
N ARG A 710 -1.33 -6.38 1.20
CA ARG A 710 -2.35 -7.10 1.97
C ARG A 710 -3.03 -8.22 1.20
N ASP A 711 -3.31 -8.03 -0.09
CA ASP A 711 -3.93 -9.06 -0.93
C ASP A 711 -3.46 -8.97 -2.38
N ILE A 712 -3.55 -10.09 -3.10
CA ILE A 712 -3.12 -10.24 -4.49
C ILE A 712 -4.15 -11.07 -5.24
N LYS A 713 -4.49 -10.65 -6.47
CA LYS A 713 -5.30 -11.44 -7.42
C LYS A 713 -4.65 -11.49 -8.78
N ILE A 714 -4.76 -12.63 -9.45
CA ILE A 714 -4.37 -12.80 -10.84
C ILE A 714 -5.66 -12.85 -11.66
N GLN A 715 -5.87 -11.86 -12.52
CA GLN A 715 -7.04 -11.82 -13.39
C GLN A 715 -6.84 -12.75 -14.60
N PRO A 716 -7.69 -13.78 -14.78
CA PRO A 716 -7.38 -14.88 -15.69
C PRO A 716 -7.48 -14.51 -17.17
N GLN A 717 -8.30 -13.54 -17.56
CA GLN A 717 -8.51 -13.17 -18.98
C GLN A 717 -7.40 -12.25 -19.52
N THR A 718 -6.88 -11.35 -18.68
CA THR A 718 -5.87 -10.36 -19.06
C THR A 718 -4.47 -10.72 -18.59
N ASN A 719 -4.35 -11.73 -17.71
CA ASN A 719 -3.11 -12.09 -17.01
C ASN A 719 -2.53 -10.92 -16.19
N ASP A 720 -3.38 -10.07 -15.66
CA ASP A 720 -2.95 -8.94 -14.84
C ASP A 720 -2.76 -9.40 -13.38
N LEU A 721 -1.72 -8.88 -12.73
CA LEU A 721 -1.51 -9.03 -11.29
C LEU A 721 -2.08 -7.80 -10.60
N VAL A 722 -3.15 -7.97 -9.84
CA VAL A 722 -3.81 -6.91 -9.08
C VAL A 722 -3.37 -7.00 -7.63
N ILE A 723 -2.86 -5.90 -7.08
CA ILE A 723 -2.20 -5.83 -5.77
C ILE A 723 -2.93 -4.81 -4.91
N ALA A 724 -3.49 -5.25 -3.78
CA ALA A 724 -4.04 -4.36 -2.75
C ALA A 724 -2.94 -3.92 -1.79
N SER A 725 -2.75 -2.61 -1.66
CA SER A 725 -1.79 -2.00 -0.76
C SER A 725 -2.49 -1.31 0.41
N HIS A 726 -1.95 -1.48 1.63
CA HIS A 726 -2.45 -0.81 2.82
C HIS A 726 -1.74 0.53 3.06
N GLY A 727 -1.91 1.45 2.11
CA GLY A 727 -1.29 2.79 2.17
C GLY A 727 -1.01 3.43 0.82
N ARG A 728 -1.12 2.69 -0.29
CA ARG A 728 -0.86 3.21 -1.65
C ARG A 728 -1.95 2.79 -2.64
N GLY A 729 -3.13 2.39 -2.14
CA GLY A 729 -4.24 1.99 -2.96
C GLY A 729 -4.00 0.66 -3.70
N ILE A 730 -4.54 0.55 -4.91
CA ILE A 730 -4.43 -0.64 -5.75
C ILE A 730 -3.43 -0.39 -6.87
N TYR A 731 -2.61 -1.42 -7.16
CA TYR A 731 -1.72 -1.47 -8.32
C TYR A 731 -2.09 -2.61 -9.25
N ILE A 732 -1.85 -2.42 -10.56
CA ILE A 732 -2.00 -3.45 -11.57
C ILE A 732 -0.69 -3.58 -12.34
N VAL A 733 -0.09 -4.78 -12.33
CA VAL A 733 0.97 -5.15 -13.28
C VAL A 733 0.28 -5.76 -14.48
N ASP A 734 0.20 -4.99 -15.56
CA ASP A 734 -0.48 -5.42 -16.79
C ASP A 734 0.27 -6.58 -17.43
N ASN A 735 -0.37 -7.73 -17.58
CA ASN A 735 0.08 -8.93 -18.26
C ASN A 735 1.40 -9.55 -17.73
N ILE A 736 1.30 -10.48 -16.79
CA ILE A 736 2.44 -11.23 -16.24
C ILE A 736 2.98 -12.36 -17.14
N GLN A 737 2.48 -12.51 -18.38
CA GLN A 737 2.95 -13.53 -19.32
C GLN A 737 4.48 -13.53 -19.49
N PRO A 738 5.19 -12.38 -19.54
CA PRO A 738 6.66 -12.39 -19.63
C PRO A 738 7.35 -13.11 -18.46
N LEU A 739 6.79 -13.04 -17.24
CA LEU A 739 7.34 -13.78 -16.10
C LEU A 739 7.16 -15.30 -16.29
N ARG A 740 6.01 -15.73 -16.83
CA ARG A 740 5.78 -17.16 -17.18
C ARG A 740 6.76 -17.66 -18.21
N GLU A 741 7.08 -16.85 -19.21
CA GLU A 741 8.09 -17.18 -20.23
C GLU A 741 9.50 -17.23 -19.62
N MET A 742 9.85 -16.31 -18.71
CA MET A 742 11.13 -16.36 -17.99
C MET A 742 11.29 -17.67 -17.19
N VAL A 743 10.23 -18.13 -16.53
CA VAL A 743 10.24 -19.42 -15.78
C VAL A 743 10.57 -20.62 -16.68
N LYS A 744 10.10 -20.60 -17.94
CA LYS A 744 10.29 -21.69 -18.91
C LYS A 744 11.62 -21.61 -19.67
N SER A 745 12.27 -20.45 -19.65
CA SER A 745 13.41 -20.15 -20.51
C SER A 745 14.75 -20.44 -19.82
N ASP A 746 15.74 -20.80 -20.63
CA ASP A 746 17.14 -20.80 -20.20
C ASP A 746 17.71 -19.38 -20.21
N LEU A 747 17.68 -18.73 -19.07
CA LEU A 747 18.17 -17.36 -18.88
C LEU A 747 19.71 -17.22 -18.98
N SER A 748 20.44 -18.33 -19.26
CA SER A 748 21.86 -18.27 -19.59
C SER A 748 22.12 -17.79 -21.01
N GLN A 749 21.11 -17.83 -21.88
CA GLN A 749 21.19 -17.33 -23.25
C GLN A 749 21.31 -15.81 -23.27
N GLN A 750 22.13 -15.27 -24.19
CA GLN A 750 22.40 -13.84 -24.29
C GLN A 750 21.16 -13.03 -24.64
N VAL A 751 20.30 -13.56 -25.54
CA VAL A 751 19.07 -12.90 -25.96
C VAL A 751 17.95 -13.92 -26.04
N LEU A 752 16.79 -13.59 -25.46
CA LEU A 752 15.52 -14.32 -25.64
C LEU A 752 14.48 -13.34 -26.16
N PHE A 753 13.81 -13.69 -27.25
CA PHE A 753 12.67 -12.93 -27.76
C PHE A 753 11.39 -13.74 -27.51
N TYR A 754 10.54 -13.25 -26.61
CA TYR A 754 9.36 -13.99 -26.15
C TYR A 754 8.24 -14.01 -27.16
N PRO A 755 7.37 -15.05 -27.14
CA PRO A 755 6.20 -15.14 -28.00
C PRO A 755 5.31 -13.91 -27.89
N ILE A 756 4.81 -13.43 -29.03
CA ILE A 756 3.93 -12.27 -29.13
C ILE A 756 2.48 -12.77 -29.21
N GLN A 757 1.60 -12.19 -28.41
CA GLN A 757 0.16 -12.46 -28.48
C GLN A 757 -0.46 -11.73 -29.67
N ASN A 758 -1.45 -12.35 -30.32
CA ASN A 758 -2.27 -11.69 -31.33
C ASN A 758 -2.94 -10.45 -30.74
N PHE A 759 -3.15 -9.46 -31.56
CA PHE A 759 -3.69 -8.18 -31.11
C PHE A 759 -4.99 -7.85 -31.86
N LYS A 760 -6.06 -7.55 -31.11
CA LYS A 760 -7.30 -7.03 -31.69
C LYS A 760 -7.17 -5.52 -31.86
N TYR A 761 -7.47 -5.07 -33.06
CA TYR A 761 -7.38 -3.65 -33.42
C TYR A 761 -8.28 -2.82 -32.51
N GLU A 762 -7.69 -1.82 -31.87
CA GLU A 762 -8.44 -0.83 -31.09
C GLU A 762 -8.13 0.57 -31.64
N TYR A 763 -9.17 1.26 -32.06
CA TYR A 763 -9.08 2.65 -32.40
C TYR A 763 -9.26 3.45 -31.10
N SER A 764 -8.17 3.95 -30.58
CA SER A 764 -8.21 5.01 -29.58
C SER A 764 -8.04 6.32 -30.34
N PRO A 765 -9.07 7.17 -30.42
CA PRO A 765 -8.81 8.54 -30.86
C PRO A 765 -7.76 9.10 -29.92
N GLN A 766 -6.69 9.67 -30.50
CA GLN A 766 -5.73 10.43 -29.69
C GLN A 766 -6.44 11.71 -29.24
N TYR A 767 -7.28 11.59 -28.22
CA TYR A 767 -7.60 12.77 -27.43
C TYR A 767 -6.30 13.21 -26.76
N PRO A 768 -5.97 14.50 -26.81
CA PRO A 768 -4.91 15.00 -25.96
C PRO A 768 -5.21 14.50 -24.54
N GLN A 769 -4.22 13.89 -23.90
CA GLN A 769 -4.33 13.49 -22.49
C GLN A 769 -4.96 14.69 -21.79
N PRO A 770 -6.05 14.52 -21.05
CA PRO A 770 -6.59 15.64 -20.30
C PRO A 770 -5.43 16.21 -19.50
N ALA A 771 -5.27 17.52 -19.52
CA ALA A 771 -4.30 18.20 -18.68
C ALA A 771 -4.41 17.61 -17.27
N PRO A 772 -3.31 17.42 -16.54
CA PRO A 772 -3.36 16.87 -15.20
C PRO A 772 -4.47 17.59 -14.45
N ASN A 773 -5.52 16.85 -14.15
CA ASN A 773 -6.78 17.43 -13.72
C ASN A 773 -6.54 18.18 -12.41
N LEU A 774 -6.85 19.47 -12.42
CA LEU A 774 -7.05 20.26 -11.20
C LEU A 774 -8.17 19.68 -10.30
N ALA A 775 -8.89 18.67 -10.77
CA ALA A 775 -10.03 18.06 -10.09
C ALA A 775 -9.78 16.66 -9.49
N GLY A 776 -8.54 16.19 -9.42
CA GLY A 776 -8.24 14.90 -8.81
C GLY A 776 -7.05 14.20 -9.43
N TRP A 777 -6.56 13.20 -8.70
CA TRP A 777 -5.50 12.32 -9.16
C TRP A 777 -6.04 11.34 -10.20
N GLY A 778 -5.62 11.49 -11.45
CA GLY A 778 -5.95 10.58 -12.54
C GLY A 778 -4.83 9.56 -12.73
N VAL A 779 -5.20 8.30 -12.88
CA VAL A 779 -4.25 7.22 -13.16
C VAL A 779 -4.10 6.95 -14.63
N GLY A 780 -2.90 6.59 -15.03
CA GLY A 780 -2.59 6.22 -16.40
C GLY A 780 -3.46 5.05 -16.87
N SER A 781 -3.97 5.17 -18.11
CA SER A 781 -4.67 4.09 -18.78
C SER A 781 -3.72 2.93 -19.05
N ARG A 782 -4.28 1.71 -19.15
CA ARG A 782 -3.58 0.58 -19.76
C ARG A 782 -3.10 0.98 -21.16
N VAL A 783 -1.85 0.71 -21.48
CA VAL A 783 -1.36 0.89 -22.85
C VAL A 783 -1.97 -0.19 -23.74
N ILE A 784 -2.85 0.24 -24.67
CA ILE A 784 -3.51 -0.65 -25.63
C ILE A 784 -2.70 -0.61 -26.93
N ALA A 785 -1.66 -1.45 -26.99
CA ALA A 785 -0.80 -1.60 -28.16
C ALA A 785 -0.14 -2.99 -28.16
N PRO A 786 0.17 -3.55 -29.33
CA PRO A 786 1.05 -4.70 -29.41
C PRO A 786 2.33 -4.44 -28.63
N THR A 787 2.64 -5.34 -27.71
CA THR A 787 3.76 -5.19 -26.79
C THR A 787 4.73 -6.34 -26.99
N PHE A 788 5.99 -6.02 -27.19
CA PHE A 788 7.07 -6.96 -27.42
C PHE A 788 7.98 -7.02 -26.22
N TYR A 789 8.27 -8.24 -25.72
CA TYR A 789 9.19 -8.47 -24.64
C TYR A 789 10.39 -9.27 -25.11
N TYR A 790 11.59 -8.85 -24.72
CA TYR A 790 12.81 -9.59 -24.91
C TYR A 790 13.71 -9.47 -23.68
N TYR A 791 14.48 -10.51 -23.43
CA TYR A 791 15.42 -10.57 -22.32
C TYR A 791 16.85 -10.50 -22.85
N LEU A 792 17.70 -9.74 -22.17
CA LEU A 792 19.14 -9.68 -22.38
C LEU A 792 19.86 -10.14 -21.12
N LYS A 793 20.69 -11.19 -21.24
CA LYS A 793 21.51 -11.66 -20.11
C LYS A 793 22.49 -10.58 -19.65
N GLU A 794 23.10 -9.90 -20.61
CA GLU A 794 23.96 -8.74 -20.37
C GLU A 794 23.54 -7.60 -21.32
N ARG A 795 23.97 -6.39 -20.99
CA ARG A 795 23.73 -5.23 -21.86
C ARG A 795 24.30 -5.49 -23.27
N SER A 796 23.53 -5.27 -24.32
CA SER A 796 24.02 -5.36 -25.68
C SER A 796 24.93 -4.18 -26.01
N ASN A 797 26.17 -4.47 -26.44
CA ASN A 797 27.14 -3.46 -26.82
C ASN A 797 26.91 -2.90 -28.24
N SER A 798 26.32 -3.68 -29.13
CA SER A 798 25.97 -3.27 -30.50
C SER A 798 24.64 -2.50 -30.58
N GLY A 799 23.94 -2.39 -29.45
CA GLY A 799 22.56 -1.89 -29.41
C GLY A 799 21.55 -2.96 -29.81
N VAL A 800 20.26 -2.65 -29.62
CA VAL A 800 19.14 -3.48 -30.05
C VAL A 800 18.31 -2.69 -31.03
N LYS A 801 17.93 -3.32 -32.16
CA LYS A 801 17.02 -2.77 -33.16
C LYS A 801 15.83 -3.69 -33.31
N ILE A 802 14.63 -3.11 -33.42
CA ILE A 802 13.42 -3.86 -33.74
C ILE A 802 12.86 -3.34 -35.07
N GLU A 803 12.68 -4.27 -35.99
CA GLU A 803 12.14 -3.98 -37.32
C GLU A 803 10.84 -4.74 -37.53
N ILE A 804 9.85 -4.09 -38.13
CA ILE A 804 8.55 -4.70 -38.45
C ILE A 804 8.41 -4.82 -39.94
N TYR A 805 7.97 -6.00 -40.38
CA TYR A 805 7.77 -6.31 -41.80
C TYR A 805 6.31 -6.75 -42.03
N ASP A 806 5.75 -6.36 -43.18
CA ASP A 806 4.44 -6.82 -43.62
C ASP A 806 4.47 -8.25 -44.21
N ALA A 807 3.32 -8.75 -44.62
CA ALA A 807 3.17 -10.09 -45.22
C ALA A 807 3.97 -10.25 -46.55
N ALA A 808 4.30 -9.17 -47.26
CA ALA A 808 5.16 -9.19 -48.42
C ALA A 808 6.66 -9.10 -48.09
N ASN A 809 7.02 -9.19 -46.84
CA ASN A 809 8.37 -9.07 -46.30
C ASN A 809 9.02 -7.69 -46.57
N LYS A 810 8.21 -6.64 -46.74
CA LYS A 810 8.67 -5.26 -46.84
C LYS A 810 8.78 -4.67 -45.44
N LYS A 811 9.93 -4.06 -45.13
CA LYS A 811 10.09 -3.34 -43.84
C LYS A 811 9.19 -2.11 -43.81
N ILE A 812 8.37 -1.99 -42.79
CA ILE A 812 7.38 -0.92 -42.61
C ILE A 812 7.66 -0.02 -41.42
N LYS A 813 8.36 -0.52 -40.38
CA LYS A 813 8.61 0.23 -39.15
C LYS A 813 9.95 -0.13 -38.53
N ASP A 814 10.62 0.89 -38.01
CA ASP A 814 11.74 0.75 -37.07
C ASP A 814 11.28 1.24 -35.71
N LEU A 815 11.56 0.47 -34.66
CA LEU A 815 11.23 0.82 -33.27
C LEU A 815 12.50 1.03 -32.45
N ASN A 816 12.49 2.06 -31.61
CA ASN A 816 13.53 2.26 -30.62
C ASN A 816 13.46 1.15 -29.57
N ALA A 817 14.58 0.53 -29.28
CA ALA A 817 14.69 -0.57 -28.36
C ALA A 817 15.76 -0.32 -27.30
N SER A 818 15.52 -0.77 -26.07
CA SER A 818 16.47 -0.67 -24.97
C SER A 818 17.55 -1.75 -25.10
N SER A 819 18.77 -1.44 -24.68
CA SER A 819 19.87 -2.41 -24.62
C SER A 819 20.21 -2.85 -23.19
N THR A 820 19.31 -2.62 -22.22
CA THR A 820 19.57 -2.88 -20.81
C THR A 820 19.49 -4.36 -20.48
N LYS A 821 20.32 -4.78 -19.55
CA LYS A 821 20.28 -6.12 -18.93
C LYS A 821 18.91 -6.41 -18.34
N GLY A 822 18.42 -7.64 -18.47
CA GLY A 822 17.12 -8.10 -17.96
C GLY A 822 16.01 -8.02 -19.00
N LEU A 823 14.76 -8.00 -18.55
CA LEU A 823 13.58 -7.88 -19.41
C LEU A 823 13.48 -6.46 -20.00
N ASN A 824 13.19 -6.40 -21.29
CA ASN A 824 12.96 -5.18 -22.04
C ASN A 824 11.56 -5.23 -22.67
N LYS A 825 10.95 -4.05 -22.89
CA LYS A 825 9.57 -3.91 -23.33
C LYS A 825 9.50 -2.81 -24.39
N VAL A 826 8.83 -3.10 -25.50
CA VAL A 826 8.63 -2.12 -26.59
C VAL A 826 7.19 -2.19 -27.05
N TYR A 827 6.58 -1.05 -27.30
CA TYR A 827 5.24 -0.90 -27.85
C TYR A 827 5.30 -0.56 -29.34
N TRP A 828 4.37 -1.14 -30.11
CA TRP A 828 4.12 -0.77 -31.48
C TRP A 828 2.76 -0.09 -31.58
N ASP A 829 2.74 1.14 -32.01
CA ASP A 829 1.54 1.94 -32.18
C ASP A 829 0.70 1.56 -33.42
N LEU A 830 0.98 0.41 -34.06
CA LEU A 830 0.37 -0.05 -35.28
C LEU A 830 0.60 0.89 -36.48
N SER A 831 1.53 1.85 -36.43
CA SER A 831 1.85 2.72 -37.55
C SER A 831 3.06 2.22 -38.35
N VAL A 832 3.14 2.60 -39.62
CA VAL A 832 4.37 2.52 -40.39
C VAL A 832 5.33 3.65 -39.96
N ASN A 833 6.56 3.69 -40.52
CA ASN A 833 7.46 4.83 -40.29
C ASN A 833 6.78 6.14 -40.71
N PRO A 834 7.05 7.27 -40.06
CA PRO A 834 6.50 8.54 -40.46
C PRO A 834 7.00 8.94 -41.87
N PRO A 835 6.24 9.74 -42.62
CA PRO A 835 6.70 10.27 -43.89
C PRO A 835 7.89 11.22 -43.68
N LYS A 836 8.72 11.34 -44.70
CA LYS A 836 9.77 12.34 -44.72
C LYS A 836 9.16 13.74 -44.77
N VAL A 837 9.73 14.67 -44.04
CA VAL A 837 9.27 16.06 -43.95
C VAL A 837 10.31 17.00 -44.56
N ALA A 838 9.86 17.89 -45.44
CA ALA A 838 10.74 18.90 -46.03
C ALA A 838 11.34 19.82 -44.95
N ARG A 839 12.63 20.17 -45.09
CA ARG A 839 13.31 21.08 -44.18
C ARG A 839 12.80 22.51 -44.40
N GLY A 840 11.81 22.95 -43.70
CA GLY A 840 11.39 24.34 -43.64
C GLY A 840 11.51 24.88 -42.23
N GLY A 841 12.16 26.00 -42.02
CA GLY A 841 12.41 26.60 -40.70
C GLY A 841 11.18 26.89 -39.83
N TYR A 842 9.98 26.75 -40.38
CA TYR A 842 8.73 26.96 -39.64
C TYR A 842 8.26 25.73 -38.84
N ILE A 843 8.61 24.51 -39.30
CA ILE A 843 8.16 23.26 -38.62
C ILE A 843 9.04 22.97 -37.38
N ALA A 844 10.28 23.45 -37.39
CA ALA A 844 11.22 23.19 -36.29
C ALA A 844 10.91 23.96 -34.97
N GLN A 845 10.02 24.96 -35.01
CA GLN A 845 9.70 25.79 -33.84
C GLN A 845 8.42 25.37 -33.08
N SER A 846 7.62 24.46 -33.62
CA SER A 846 6.39 23.99 -32.97
C SER A 846 6.49 22.52 -32.59
N SER A 847 6.72 22.25 -31.32
CA SER A 847 6.68 20.89 -30.73
C SER A 847 5.36 20.16 -30.99
N VAL A 848 4.26 20.89 -31.20
CA VAL A 848 2.93 20.35 -31.50
C VAL A 848 2.87 19.79 -32.94
N LEU A 849 3.56 20.41 -33.90
CA LEU A 849 3.56 19.93 -35.29
C LEU A 849 4.51 18.74 -35.50
N ILE A 850 5.59 18.64 -34.75
CA ILE A 850 6.53 17.49 -34.82
C ILE A 850 5.89 16.24 -34.26
N SER A 851 5.12 16.34 -33.15
CA SER A 851 4.40 15.21 -32.58
C SER A 851 3.23 14.69 -33.44
N SER A 852 2.79 15.46 -34.43
CA SER A 852 1.68 15.08 -35.31
C SER A 852 2.12 14.34 -36.59
N VAL A 853 3.42 14.25 -36.87
CA VAL A 853 3.93 13.53 -38.07
C VAL A 853 4.10 12.04 -37.70
N ILE A 854 3.00 11.30 -37.72
CA ILE A 854 2.97 9.85 -37.57
C ILE A 854 2.63 9.16 -38.87
N GLY A 855 3.19 7.95 -39.08
CA GLY A 855 2.83 7.12 -40.19
C GLY A 855 1.37 6.62 -40.11
N PRO A 856 0.75 6.29 -41.27
CA PRO A 856 -0.54 5.61 -41.27
C PRO A 856 -0.53 4.35 -40.43
N LYS A 857 -1.71 4.00 -39.90
CA LYS A 857 -1.90 2.70 -39.23
C LYS A 857 -1.85 1.57 -40.25
N VAL A 858 -1.45 0.39 -39.81
CA VAL A 858 -1.42 -0.82 -40.64
C VAL A 858 -2.78 -1.49 -40.72
N ASP A 859 -2.98 -2.32 -41.74
CA ASP A 859 -4.17 -3.14 -41.90
C ASP A 859 -4.19 -4.33 -40.91
N ILE A 860 -5.34 -5.00 -40.81
CA ILE A 860 -5.42 -6.33 -40.22
C ILE A 860 -4.58 -7.30 -41.06
N GLY A 861 -3.90 -8.24 -40.42
CA GLY A 861 -3.06 -9.21 -41.11
C GLY A 861 -1.89 -9.71 -40.28
N LYS A 862 -1.00 -10.45 -40.93
CA LYS A 862 0.20 -11.00 -40.31
C LYS A 862 1.38 -10.06 -40.47
N TYR A 863 2.14 -9.88 -39.41
CA TYR A 863 3.36 -9.07 -39.41
C TYR A 863 4.49 -9.86 -38.78
N LYS A 864 5.70 -9.67 -39.32
CA LYS A 864 6.93 -10.28 -38.82
C LYS A 864 7.70 -9.22 -38.02
N ILE A 865 8.07 -9.54 -36.78
CA ILE A 865 8.82 -8.71 -35.87
C ILE A 865 10.23 -9.30 -35.75
N VAL A 866 11.25 -8.51 -36.04
CA VAL A 866 12.66 -8.93 -35.99
C VAL A 866 13.41 -8.12 -34.96
N VAL A 867 13.91 -8.77 -33.92
CA VAL A 867 14.82 -8.20 -32.93
C VAL A 867 16.25 -8.50 -33.38
N LYS A 868 17.06 -7.47 -33.61
CA LYS A 868 18.49 -7.57 -33.96
C LYS A 868 19.32 -7.15 -32.77
N ALA A 869 20.15 -8.06 -32.25
CA ALA A 869 21.03 -7.82 -31.11
C ALA A 869 22.29 -8.67 -31.24
N ASP A 870 23.45 -8.08 -30.96
CA ASP A 870 24.76 -8.74 -30.94
C ASP A 870 25.03 -9.58 -32.23
N GLY A 871 24.65 -9.01 -33.41
CA GLY A 871 24.90 -9.63 -34.73
C GLY A 871 23.96 -10.79 -35.08
N LYS A 872 22.92 -11.07 -34.26
CA LYS A 872 21.93 -12.10 -34.51
C LYS A 872 20.52 -11.52 -34.67
N GLU A 873 19.68 -12.25 -35.39
CA GLU A 873 18.26 -11.92 -35.57
C GLU A 873 17.37 -12.94 -34.88
N TYR A 874 16.35 -12.43 -34.19
CA TYR A 874 15.33 -13.20 -33.49
C TYR A 874 13.98 -12.79 -34.03
N VAL A 875 13.18 -13.77 -34.47
CA VAL A 875 11.95 -13.52 -35.23
C VAL A 875 10.75 -14.05 -34.50
N GLN A 876 9.71 -13.23 -34.41
CA GLN A 876 8.35 -13.63 -33.99
C GLN A 876 7.33 -13.08 -34.97
N ASN A 877 6.13 -13.68 -34.98
CA ASN A 877 5.03 -13.20 -35.81
C ASN A 877 3.88 -12.70 -34.92
N ILE A 878 3.13 -11.74 -35.41
CA ILE A 878 1.91 -11.24 -34.79
C ILE A 878 0.78 -11.21 -35.80
N GLN A 879 -0.41 -11.60 -35.38
CA GLN A 879 -1.64 -11.41 -36.13
C GLN A 879 -2.38 -10.18 -35.55
N ILE A 880 -2.65 -9.20 -36.40
CA ILE A 880 -3.55 -8.09 -36.08
C ILE A 880 -4.95 -8.48 -36.59
N GLU A 881 -5.93 -8.44 -35.73
CA GLU A 881 -7.31 -8.87 -35.94
C GLU A 881 -8.27 -7.70 -35.90
N ALA A 882 -9.39 -7.79 -36.61
CA ALA A 882 -10.50 -6.84 -36.44
C ALA A 882 -11.10 -6.95 -35.04
N ASN A 883 -11.73 -5.87 -34.56
CA ASN A 883 -12.44 -5.83 -33.29
C ASN A 883 -13.91 -5.38 -33.46
N PRO A 884 -14.80 -6.27 -33.92
CA PRO A 884 -16.20 -5.91 -34.17
C PRO A 884 -16.93 -5.41 -32.91
N SER A 885 -16.54 -5.88 -31.72
CA SER A 885 -17.13 -5.42 -30.45
C SER A 885 -16.92 -3.92 -30.16
N LYS A 886 -15.97 -3.30 -30.90
CA LYS A 886 -15.67 -1.86 -30.85
C LYS A 886 -16.13 -1.13 -32.11
N GLY A 887 -16.96 -1.78 -32.95
CA GLY A 887 -17.39 -1.21 -34.22
C GLY A 887 -16.30 -1.16 -35.30
N LEU A 888 -15.20 -1.89 -35.11
CA LEU A 888 -14.02 -1.90 -36.02
C LEU A 888 -13.99 -3.20 -36.82
N ASP A 889 -14.81 -3.25 -37.86
CA ASP A 889 -14.77 -4.37 -38.81
C ASP A 889 -13.59 -4.23 -39.81
N ALA A 890 -13.28 -5.32 -40.49
CA ALA A 890 -12.15 -5.41 -41.41
C ALA A 890 -12.27 -4.43 -42.60
N ALA A 891 -13.47 -4.20 -43.13
CA ALA A 891 -13.73 -3.33 -44.28
C ALA A 891 -13.49 -1.86 -43.89
N SER A 892 -14.01 -1.43 -42.75
CA SER A 892 -13.83 -0.06 -42.23
C SER A 892 -12.35 0.26 -41.97
N ILE A 893 -11.61 -0.68 -41.30
CA ILE A 893 -10.18 -0.54 -41.08
C ILE A 893 -9.43 -0.42 -42.41
N GLY A 894 -9.70 -1.34 -43.35
CA GLY A 894 -9.04 -1.35 -44.68
C GLY A 894 -9.29 -0.07 -45.46
N LEU A 895 -10.53 0.47 -45.46
CA LEU A 895 -10.85 1.72 -46.09
C LEU A 895 -10.08 2.90 -45.50
N LEU A 896 -10.07 3.02 -44.16
CA LEU A 896 -9.35 4.07 -43.45
C LEU A 896 -7.85 4.04 -43.80
N ASN A 897 -7.25 2.85 -43.69
CA ASN A 897 -5.82 2.69 -43.93
C ASN A 897 -5.44 2.94 -45.38
N LYS A 898 -6.26 2.52 -46.36
CA LYS A 898 -6.07 2.83 -47.77
C LYS A 898 -6.05 4.33 -48.05
N GLN A 899 -6.97 5.10 -47.46
CA GLN A 899 -6.99 6.56 -47.62
C GLN A 899 -5.80 7.24 -46.93
N SER A 900 -5.45 6.78 -45.71
CA SER A 900 -4.30 7.27 -44.98
C SER A 900 -2.99 7.01 -45.75
N MET A 901 -2.82 5.84 -46.33
CA MET A 901 -1.66 5.49 -47.17
C MET A 901 -1.62 6.30 -48.46
N ARG A 902 -2.77 6.65 -49.05
CA ARG A 902 -2.81 7.55 -50.21
C ARG A 902 -2.28 8.93 -49.84
N LEU A 903 -2.70 9.50 -48.73
CA LEU A 903 -2.20 10.78 -48.21
C LEU A 903 -0.71 10.71 -47.90
N PHE A 904 -0.27 9.63 -47.25
CA PHE A 904 1.14 9.38 -46.99
C PHE A 904 1.99 9.41 -48.26
N ASN A 905 1.58 8.69 -49.30
CA ASN A 905 2.29 8.63 -50.57
C ASN A 905 2.34 9.98 -51.30
N LEU A 906 1.27 10.77 -51.20
CA LEU A 906 1.25 12.14 -51.71
C LEU A 906 2.25 13.04 -50.99
N HIS A 907 2.32 12.90 -49.64
CA HIS A 907 3.28 13.65 -48.82
C HIS A 907 4.73 13.29 -49.15
N GLU A 908 5.04 11.99 -49.31
CA GLU A 908 6.40 11.52 -49.73
C GLU A 908 6.78 12.06 -51.11
N ARG A 909 5.81 12.12 -52.05
CA ARG A 909 6.07 12.71 -53.41
C ARG A 909 6.31 14.20 -53.31
N LEU A 910 5.56 14.93 -52.50
CA LEU A 910 5.74 16.35 -52.26
C LEU A 910 7.12 16.65 -51.66
N TYR A 911 7.54 15.86 -50.65
CA TYR A 911 8.86 15.93 -50.03
C TYR A 911 9.95 15.76 -51.08
N THR A 912 9.86 14.73 -51.95
CA THR A 912 10.85 14.46 -53.00
C THR A 912 10.95 15.60 -54.01
N LEU A 913 9.82 16.21 -54.36
CA LEU A 913 9.77 17.36 -55.24
C LEU A 913 10.46 18.59 -54.62
N ILE A 914 10.16 18.91 -53.34
CA ILE A 914 10.76 20.02 -52.61
C ILE A 914 12.28 19.81 -52.48
N ASP A 915 12.72 18.62 -52.07
CA ASP A 915 14.14 18.29 -51.92
C ASP A 915 14.91 18.40 -53.26
N SER A 916 14.25 18.03 -54.37
CA SER A 916 14.82 18.18 -55.70
C SER A 916 14.93 19.66 -56.14
N LEU A 917 13.91 20.47 -55.83
CA LEU A 917 13.93 21.90 -56.06
C LEU A 917 15.01 22.60 -55.26
N ASP A 918 15.12 22.31 -53.95
CA ASP A 918 16.17 22.87 -53.10
C ASP A 918 17.58 22.56 -53.60
N LYS A 919 17.81 21.30 -54.02
CA LYS A 919 19.09 20.89 -54.61
C LYS A 919 19.39 21.65 -55.91
N THR A 920 18.37 21.87 -56.74
CA THR A 920 18.50 22.61 -57.98
C THR A 920 18.83 24.10 -57.76
N VAL A 921 18.12 24.73 -56.77
CA VAL A 921 18.37 26.12 -56.39
C VAL A 921 19.81 26.29 -55.88
N VAL A 922 20.30 25.36 -55.03
CA VAL A 922 21.70 25.40 -54.55
C VAL A 922 22.73 25.27 -55.70
N VAL A 923 22.42 24.51 -56.76
CA VAL A 923 23.30 24.38 -57.88
C VAL A 923 23.30 25.67 -58.81
N ILE A 924 22.12 26.30 -58.93
CA ILE A 924 21.98 27.54 -59.70
C ILE A 924 22.57 28.75 -58.97
N SER A 925 22.56 28.74 -57.64
CA SER A 925 23.09 29.83 -56.82
C SER A 925 24.60 29.76 -56.58
N LYS A 926 25.25 28.70 -56.99
CA LYS A 926 26.72 28.55 -57.04
C LYS A 926 27.24 28.95 -58.48
#